data_22a4284a13582cffd90459d2be926d88
#
_entry.id   22a4284a13582cffd90459d2be926d88
#
_cell.length_a   1.000
_cell.length_b   1.000
_cell.length_c   1.000
_cell.angle_alpha   90.00
_cell.angle_beta   90.00
_cell.angle_gamma   90.00
#
_symmetry.space_group_name_H-M   'P 1'
#
loop_
_entity.id
_entity.type
_entity.pdbx_description
1 polymer ?
#
loop_
_entity_poly.entity_id
_entity_poly.type
_entity_poly.pdbx_seq_one_letter_code
_entity_poly.pdbx_strand_id
1 'polypeptide(L)'
;MVTFKEKQILIDGKPIFLLSGEMHYFRQPRENWQNLLDEAKKMGLNCISSYVPWILHEETEGEFCFEDSLDLGAFIDLCQENGLYFFVRPGPYIMAEMKKEGIPYWVAKKHPDALPVGFDGEIRPCNTIDYLHPGYLSECRAWYQKVMEIIVPRLQCNGGNIIGVQLDNEIGMLNWVTNYPVLNNHVLELLEKYLEETYAQKELINRYPFWREEESERFQAFRSPKEEYSLEFHQDFGKFMRQYYACYVKELKSYAEECGVHDTPFFINIHGTGEGRIFDFPLGVSQLYEAYNQEEGMIAGTDVYLGEPTEGKYQDLYVINAITDAMNKKGNPLTSIEFESSDAPYCSLNGMRYHPTAVSHKMLMCLSQNARMLSFYVFSGGENYFLNHQEEDGNGRMAFTGQLHGFNAPVQPDGTHNYAYDFIADTAKSIHALNSLIASSKQVLDSVSMAFIPDYFLTEAVYDKSDKMQKMYHNLKRFRCEGQIDQVGRALLGYHISFDVVDVQNEEIPMGHALVILSARYMPQKVQQKIVNFLEHGGRVLLYGEIPVFDMEGHACTILKDAMKLGDPEYVENNPPVYFLSMDTCGSFGNAVPMQCGGFAQLFAMDSSGILKEHGSGKMCGMVKRVGSGKICAITGTYPVEMRFWDKVFEELKIHSAIEIEFYRQGIYASRTRSEDGQELLYLINLDCVDKKIDIKLDGEVLFRDFCLENKKSLILPLGVKASGVMVKRSTAEIVEGTHEGIKFRLSQLNDEIWLRGIGKSVQVLPGNDYTVEEHKEEVLIRTQKGPGQEIYIRYKQEEI
;
A
#
# COMPACT_ATOMS: atom_id res chain seq x y z
N MET A 1 2.30 25.32 -10.02
CA MET A 1 3.42 24.36 -9.89
C MET A 1 3.06 23.33 -8.85
N VAL A 2 3.26 22.06 -9.16
CA VAL A 2 3.03 20.92 -8.24
C VAL A 2 4.34 20.61 -7.52
N THR A 3 4.32 20.55 -6.19
CA THR A 3 5.50 20.26 -5.39
C THR A 3 5.16 19.38 -4.21
N PHE A 4 6.15 18.65 -3.69
CA PHE A 4 6.01 17.83 -2.49
C PHE A 4 6.84 18.43 -1.36
N LYS A 5 6.23 18.54 -0.22
CA LYS A 5 6.90 19.03 0.98
C LYS A 5 6.27 18.39 2.23
N GLU A 6 7.11 17.81 3.07
CA GLU A 6 6.68 17.24 4.36
C GLU A 6 5.52 16.24 4.22
N LYS A 7 5.60 15.39 3.18
CA LYS A 7 4.57 14.39 2.84
C LYS A 7 3.23 15.01 2.41
N GLN A 8 3.24 16.22 1.89
CA GLN A 8 2.07 16.92 1.33
C GLN A 8 2.22 17.08 -0.18
N ILE A 9 1.09 17.06 -0.88
CA ILE A 9 0.98 17.54 -2.26
C ILE A 9 0.58 18.99 -2.20
N LEU A 10 1.38 19.86 -2.81
CA LEU A 10 1.11 21.29 -2.90
C LEU A 10 0.87 21.66 -4.37
N ILE A 11 -0.26 22.29 -4.64
CA ILE A 11 -0.53 22.92 -5.93
C ILE A 11 -0.57 24.43 -5.71
N ASP A 12 0.31 25.15 -6.39
CA ASP A 12 0.51 26.59 -6.23
C ASP A 12 0.73 26.98 -4.74
N GLY A 13 1.51 26.16 -4.03
CA GLY A 13 1.89 26.36 -2.64
C GLY A 13 0.80 26.07 -1.61
N LYS A 14 -0.35 25.53 -2.01
CA LYS A 14 -1.45 25.17 -1.12
C LYS A 14 -1.54 23.63 -0.98
N PRO A 15 -1.61 23.10 0.24
CA PRO A 15 -1.81 21.68 0.43
C PRO A 15 -3.19 21.25 -0.05
N ILE A 16 -3.22 20.12 -0.75
CA ILE A 16 -4.45 19.54 -1.29
C ILE A 16 -4.47 18.03 -1.11
N PHE A 17 -5.62 17.51 -0.78
CA PHE A 17 -5.92 16.08 -0.92
C PHE A 17 -6.59 15.85 -2.28
N LEU A 18 -6.04 14.93 -3.06
CA LEU A 18 -6.55 14.56 -4.37
C LEU A 18 -7.43 13.32 -4.27
N LEU A 19 -8.70 13.49 -4.60
CA LEU A 19 -9.63 12.39 -4.83
C LEU A 19 -9.80 12.26 -6.34
N SER A 20 -9.14 11.27 -6.91
CA SER A 20 -9.07 11.04 -8.35
C SER A 20 -9.90 9.83 -8.76
N GLY A 21 -10.23 9.75 -10.03
CA GLY A 21 -10.87 8.57 -10.61
C GLY A 21 -10.38 8.31 -12.01
N GLU A 22 -10.05 7.02 -12.26
CA GLU A 22 -9.66 6.56 -13.57
C GLU A 22 -10.87 6.56 -14.50
N MET A 23 -10.77 7.31 -15.59
CA MET A 23 -11.77 7.41 -16.63
C MET A 23 -11.09 7.25 -17.99
N HIS A 24 -11.28 6.08 -18.60
CA HIS A 24 -10.67 5.72 -19.85
C HIS A 24 -11.42 6.38 -21.02
N TYR A 25 -10.94 7.55 -21.48
CA TYR A 25 -11.55 8.27 -22.60
C TYR A 25 -11.76 7.39 -23.83
N PHE A 26 -10.83 6.47 -24.10
CA PHE A 26 -10.84 5.55 -25.25
C PHE A 26 -11.88 4.42 -25.13
N ARG A 27 -12.50 4.22 -23.96
CA ARG A 27 -13.58 3.24 -23.72
C ARG A 27 -14.96 3.87 -23.72
N GLN A 28 -15.04 5.17 -23.93
CA GLN A 28 -16.30 5.92 -23.91
C GLN A 28 -16.50 6.71 -25.21
N PRO A 29 -17.73 6.74 -25.76
CA PRO A 29 -18.05 7.67 -26.83
C PRO A 29 -17.77 9.10 -26.40
N ARG A 30 -17.23 9.91 -27.29
CA ARG A 30 -16.85 11.30 -27.00
C ARG A 30 -18.00 12.13 -26.42
N GLU A 31 -19.22 11.91 -26.92
CA GLU A 31 -20.43 12.59 -26.44
C GLU A 31 -20.79 12.30 -24.98
N ASN A 32 -20.27 11.22 -24.40
CA ASN A 32 -20.52 10.86 -23.01
C ASN A 32 -19.54 11.50 -22.02
N TRP A 33 -18.40 12.03 -22.50
CA TRP A 33 -17.34 12.53 -21.61
C TRP A 33 -17.83 13.58 -20.63
N GLN A 34 -18.61 14.56 -21.10
CA GLN A 34 -19.14 15.63 -20.23
C GLN A 34 -20.05 15.06 -19.13
N ASN A 35 -20.94 14.16 -19.49
CA ASN A 35 -21.85 13.54 -18.49
C ASN A 35 -21.07 12.80 -17.40
N LEU A 36 -20.04 12.07 -17.76
CA LEU A 36 -19.20 11.34 -16.81
C LEU A 36 -18.36 12.27 -15.93
N LEU A 37 -17.86 13.39 -16.47
CA LEU A 37 -17.18 14.41 -15.67
C LEU A 37 -18.15 15.11 -14.69
N ASP A 38 -19.40 15.32 -15.08
CA ASP A 38 -20.43 15.84 -14.18
C ASP A 38 -20.72 14.86 -13.03
N GLU A 39 -20.79 13.56 -13.30
CA GLU A 39 -20.95 12.53 -12.27
C GLU A 39 -19.71 12.43 -11.36
N ALA A 40 -18.52 12.57 -11.91
CA ALA A 40 -17.27 12.63 -11.13
C ALA A 40 -17.29 13.80 -10.13
N LYS A 41 -17.67 14.99 -10.58
CA LYS A 41 -17.81 16.18 -9.73
C LYS A 41 -18.90 16.02 -8.68
N LYS A 42 -20.05 15.43 -9.03
CA LYS A 42 -21.13 15.14 -8.07
C LYS A 42 -20.69 14.16 -6.98
N MET A 43 -19.92 13.15 -7.34
CA MET A 43 -19.35 12.21 -6.37
C MET A 43 -18.26 12.87 -5.51
N GLY A 44 -17.69 13.98 -5.96
CA GLY A 44 -16.70 14.76 -5.22
C GLY A 44 -15.26 14.55 -5.69
N LEU A 45 -15.04 14.07 -6.91
CA LEU A 45 -13.67 14.03 -7.47
C LEU A 45 -13.17 15.43 -7.80
N ASN A 46 -11.87 15.67 -7.60
CA ASN A 46 -11.18 16.89 -8.00
C ASN A 46 -10.05 16.62 -9.00
N CYS A 47 -9.85 15.36 -9.38
CA CYS A 47 -8.87 14.91 -10.34
C CYS A 47 -9.43 13.76 -11.18
N ILE A 48 -9.03 13.70 -12.44
CA ILE A 48 -9.27 12.56 -13.34
C ILE A 48 -7.92 11.95 -13.69
N SER A 49 -7.89 10.64 -13.78
CA SER A 49 -6.73 9.87 -14.23
C SER A 49 -7.09 9.10 -15.51
N SER A 50 -6.14 8.91 -16.40
CA SER A 50 -6.32 8.01 -17.55
C SER A 50 -5.01 7.47 -18.09
N TYR A 51 -5.04 6.19 -18.47
CA TYR A 51 -4.03 5.60 -19.34
C TYR A 51 -4.12 6.17 -20.75
N VAL A 52 -2.99 6.10 -21.47
CA VAL A 52 -2.91 6.39 -22.90
C VAL A 52 -2.44 5.12 -23.62
N PRO A 53 -3.34 4.35 -24.21
CA PRO A 53 -3.01 3.03 -24.76
C PRO A 53 -2.27 3.13 -26.10
N TRP A 54 -0.97 2.88 -26.08
CA TRP A 54 -0.14 2.92 -27.28
C TRP A 54 -0.70 2.09 -28.43
N ILE A 55 -1.16 0.86 -28.16
CA ILE A 55 -1.76 -0.05 -29.15
C ILE A 55 -2.95 0.54 -29.91
N LEU A 56 -3.71 1.47 -29.32
CA LEU A 56 -4.84 2.12 -29.97
C LEU A 56 -4.42 3.36 -30.78
N HIS A 57 -3.39 4.04 -30.31
CA HIS A 57 -2.90 5.26 -30.95
C HIS A 57 -1.92 4.98 -32.09
N GLU A 58 -1.30 3.81 -32.13
CA GLU A 58 -0.36 3.38 -33.18
C GLU A 58 -0.53 1.87 -33.45
N GLU A 59 -1.70 1.48 -33.94
CA GLU A 59 -1.99 0.08 -34.28
C GLU A 59 -1.07 -0.43 -35.42
N THR A 60 -0.76 0.44 -36.36
CA THR A 60 0.23 0.24 -37.42
C THR A 60 1.43 1.14 -37.20
N GLU A 61 2.65 0.60 -37.33
CA GLU A 61 3.90 1.34 -37.13
C GLU A 61 3.91 2.65 -37.97
N GLY A 62 4.09 3.81 -37.28
CA GLY A 62 4.15 5.13 -37.88
C GLY A 62 2.80 5.78 -38.18
N GLU A 63 1.68 5.07 -37.98
CA GLU A 63 0.33 5.61 -38.22
C GLU A 63 -0.34 5.96 -36.88
N PHE A 64 -0.26 7.22 -36.50
CA PHE A 64 -0.83 7.69 -35.21
C PHE A 64 -2.25 8.21 -35.37
N CYS A 65 -3.15 7.86 -34.44
CA CYS A 65 -4.52 8.32 -34.34
C CYS A 65 -4.80 8.99 -33.00
N PHE A 66 -5.20 10.27 -33.04
CA PHE A 66 -5.67 11.05 -31.88
C PHE A 66 -6.95 11.80 -32.27
N GLU A 67 -7.94 11.08 -32.76
CA GLU A 67 -9.21 11.63 -33.24
C GLU A 67 -10.40 10.95 -32.53
N ASP A 68 -11.55 11.58 -32.58
CA ASP A 68 -12.82 11.10 -32.01
C ASP A 68 -12.69 10.68 -30.52
N SER A 69 -13.00 9.44 -30.17
CA SER A 69 -12.83 8.91 -28.81
C SER A 69 -11.37 8.68 -28.41
N LEU A 70 -10.42 8.78 -29.36
CA LEU A 70 -8.98 8.73 -29.09
C LEU A 70 -8.35 10.12 -28.96
N ASP A 71 -9.14 11.21 -29.00
CA ASP A 71 -8.63 12.59 -28.86
C ASP A 71 -8.27 12.89 -27.39
N LEU A 72 -7.09 12.41 -26.99
CA LEU A 72 -6.52 12.65 -25.65
C LEU A 72 -6.48 14.15 -25.31
N GLY A 73 -6.08 14.99 -26.29
CA GLY A 73 -5.96 16.43 -26.05
C GLY A 73 -7.29 17.07 -25.69
N ALA A 74 -8.33 16.78 -26.46
CA ALA A 74 -9.68 17.29 -26.20
C ALA A 74 -10.25 16.78 -24.87
N PHE A 75 -9.93 15.54 -24.49
CA PHE A 75 -10.36 15.01 -23.18
C PHE A 75 -9.72 15.71 -22.00
N ILE A 76 -8.40 15.98 -22.06
CA ILE A 76 -7.68 16.72 -21.01
C ILE A 76 -8.19 18.15 -20.93
N ASP A 77 -8.40 18.82 -22.07
CA ASP A 77 -8.93 20.18 -22.13
C ASP A 77 -10.33 20.26 -21.53
N LEU A 78 -11.19 19.26 -21.80
CA LEU A 78 -12.53 19.18 -21.21
C LEU A 78 -12.47 18.97 -19.68
N CYS A 79 -11.51 18.20 -19.15
CA CYS A 79 -11.28 18.12 -17.72
C CYS A 79 -10.90 19.48 -17.12
N GLN A 80 -10.04 20.24 -17.78
CA GLN A 80 -9.64 21.59 -17.36
C GLN A 80 -10.83 22.55 -17.36
N GLU A 81 -11.66 22.56 -18.39
CA GLU A 81 -12.88 23.35 -18.47
C GLU A 81 -13.87 23.05 -17.33
N ASN A 82 -13.88 21.81 -16.85
CA ASN A 82 -14.66 21.39 -15.71
C ASN A 82 -14.01 21.67 -14.35
N GLY A 83 -12.81 22.27 -14.31
CA GLY A 83 -12.08 22.61 -13.10
C GLY A 83 -11.46 21.39 -12.40
N LEU A 84 -11.20 20.32 -13.15
CA LEU A 84 -10.61 19.07 -12.66
C LEU A 84 -9.13 19.02 -13.02
N TYR A 85 -8.29 18.61 -12.08
CA TYR A 85 -6.92 18.22 -12.36
C TYR A 85 -6.86 16.93 -13.18
N PHE A 86 -5.73 16.69 -13.81
CA PHE A 86 -5.52 15.50 -14.62
C PHE A 86 -4.22 14.79 -14.24
N PHE A 87 -4.28 13.47 -14.08
CA PHE A 87 -3.14 12.58 -13.86
C PHE A 87 -2.98 11.67 -15.06
N VAL A 88 -1.90 11.82 -15.82
CA VAL A 88 -1.70 11.11 -17.08
C VAL A 88 -0.79 9.90 -16.92
N ARG A 89 -1.16 8.79 -17.61
CA ARG A 89 -0.48 7.50 -17.53
C ARG A 89 -0.14 7.01 -18.96
N PRO A 90 0.94 7.54 -19.60
CA PRO A 90 1.24 7.31 -21.01
C PRO A 90 1.85 5.92 -21.33
N GLY A 91 2.04 5.06 -20.35
CA GLY A 91 2.70 3.78 -20.54
C GLY A 91 4.22 3.91 -20.72
N PRO A 92 4.86 3.10 -21.56
CA PRO A 92 4.36 2.35 -22.74
C PRO A 92 3.51 1.10 -22.44
N TYR A 93 3.78 0.41 -21.36
CA TYR A 93 3.02 -0.72 -20.86
C TYR A 93 1.94 -0.23 -19.89
N ILE A 94 0.68 -0.64 -20.07
CA ILE A 94 -0.42 -0.10 -19.25
C ILE A 94 -1.28 -1.18 -18.59
N MET A 95 -1.18 -2.44 -19.00
CA MET A 95 -2.16 -3.49 -18.64
C MET A 95 -3.59 -3.10 -19.00
N ALA A 96 -4.28 -2.49 -18.06
CA ALA A 96 -5.62 -1.90 -18.23
C ALA A 96 -6.62 -2.83 -18.92
N GLU A 97 -6.47 -4.16 -18.75
CA GLU A 97 -7.28 -5.18 -19.41
C GLU A 97 -7.32 -4.98 -20.93
N MET A 98 -6.18 -4.66 -21.52
CA MET A 98 -6.00 -4.46 -22.96
C MET A 98 -5.20 -5.61 -23.59
N LYS A 99 -5.42 -5.84 -24.88
CA LYS A 99 -4.58 -6.76 -25.67
C LYS A 99 -3.12 -6.32 -25.60
N LYS A 100 -2.20 -7.30 -25.52
CA LYS A 100 -0.75 -7.09 -25.43
C LYS A 100 -0.34 -6.10 -24.33
N GLU A 101 -1.19 -5.97 -23.29
CA GLU A 101 -1.02 -5.05 -22.18
C GLU A 101 -0.84 -3.58 -22.66
N GLY A 102 -1.41 -3.25 -23.83
CA GLY A 102 -1.37 -1.92 -24.42
C GLY A 102 -0.20 -1.65 -25.38
N ILE A 103 0.74 -2.57 -25.54
CA ILE A 103 1.85 -2.46 -26.50
C ILE A 103 1.40 -2.93 -27.89
N PRO A 104 1.68 -2.20 -28.98
CA PRO A 104 1.33 -2.63 -30.33
C PRO A 104 1.94 -3.97 -30.72
N TYR A 105 1.19 -4.82 -31.44
CA TYR A 105 1.68 -6.13 -31.89
C TYR A 105 2.94 -6.07 -32.76
N TRP A 106 3.10 -5.01 -33.55
CA TRP A 106 4.26 -4.84 -34.42
C TRP A 106 5.58 -4.71 -33.65
N VAL A 107 5.56 -4.21 -32.40
CA VAL A 107 6.76 -4.06 -31.56
C VAL A 107 7.42 -5.43 -31.30
N ALA A 108 6.64 -6.40 -30.82
CA ALA A 108 7.17 -7.75 -30.54
C ALA A 108 7.59 -8.49 -31.83
N LYS A 109 6.93 -8.20 -32.98
CA LYS A 109 7.31 -8.78 -34.28
C LYS A 109 8.61 -8.20 -34.79
N LYS A 110 8.84 -6.90 -34.58
CA LYS A 110 10.03 -6.19 -35.01
C LYS A 110 11.24 -6.56 -34.15
N HIS A 111 11.02 -6.83 -32.87
CA HIS A 111 12.05 -7.13 -31.87
C HIS A 111 11.76 -8.46 -31.16
N PRO A 112 11.82 -9.63 -31.87
CA PRO A 112 11.52 -10.92 -31.27
C PRO A 112 12.53 -11.35 -30.19
N ASP A 113 13.73 -10.82 -30.23
CA ASP A 113 14.81 -11.02 -29.26
C ASP A 113 14.62 -10.23 -27.95
N ALA A 114 13.68 -9.27 -27.93
CA ALA A 114 13.24 -8.61 -26.70
C ALA A 114 12.23 -9.44 -25.89
N LEU A 115 11.75 -10.57 -26.42
CA LEU A 115 10.82 -11.42 -25.69
C LEU A 115 11.53 -12.17 -24.55
N PRO A 116 10.85 -12.35 -23.41
CA PRO A 116 11.44 -13.00 -22.26
C PRO A 116 11.70 -14.49 -22.49
N VAL A 117 12.83 -14.96 -22.00
CA VAL A 117 13.23 -16.36 -21.96
C VAL A 117 13.36 -16.76 -20.50
N GLY A 118 12.71 -17.85 -20.09
CA GLY A 118 12.76 -18.33 -18.72
C GLY A 118 13.92 -19.25 -18.41
N PHE A 119 13.87 -19.88 -17.25
CA PHE A 119 14.85 -20.90 -16.83
C PHE A 119 14.92 -22.12 -17.76
N ASP A 120 13.83 -22.43 -18.45
CA ASP A 120 13.76 -23.54 -19.41
C ASP A 120 14.39 -23.21 -20.77
N GLY A 121 14.79 -21.98 -20.98
CA GLY A 121 15.34 -21.51 -22.26
C GLY A 121 14.29 -21.22 -23.32
N GLU A 122 13.01 -21.32 -22.99
CA GLU A 122 11.89 -21.12 -23.90
C GLU A 122 11.29 -19.74 -23.79
N ILE A 123 10.80 -19.21 -24.91
CA ILE A 123 10.00 -17.98 -24.93
C ILE A 123 8.59 -18.34 -24.49
N ARG A 124 8.08 -17.67 -23.47
CA ARG A 124 6.67 -17.77 -23.09
C ARG A 124 5.91 -16.51 -23.45
N PRO A 125 4.69 -16.63 -23.93
CA PRO A 125 3.81 -15.49 -24.14
C PRO A 125 3.24 -15.03 -22.80
N CYS A 126 4.07 -14.40 -21.98
CA CYS A 126 3.68 -13.88 -20.66
C CYS A 126 3.42 -12.37 -20.67
N ASN A 127 3.30 -11.76 -21.85
CA ASN A 127 3.07 -10.33 -22.01
C ASN A 127 4.06 -9.42 -21.29
N THR A 128 5.27 -9.92 -21.01
CA THR A 128 6.40 -9.13 -20.53
C THR A 128 7.41 -8.96 -21.66
N ILE A 129 8.35 -8.05 -21.47
CA ILE A 129 9.38 -7.74 -22.46
C ILE A 129 10.69 -7.46 -21.71
N ASP A 130 11.82 -7.60 -22.37
CA ASP A 130 13.09 -7.07 -21.90
C ASP A 130 13.04 -5.54 -21.94
N TYR A 131 12.82 -4.94 -20.78
CA TYR A 131 12.63 -3.49 -20.63
C TYR A 131 13.83 -2.66 -21.12
N LEU A 132 15.06 -3.20 -21.05
CA LEU A 132 16.26 -2.51 -21.48
C LEU A 132 16.70 -2.90 -22.90
N HIS A 133 15.94 -3.73 -23.63
CA HIS A 133 16.27 -4.09 -24.98
C HIS A 133 16.36 -2.83 -25.86
N PRO A 134 17.51 -2.59 -26.58
CA PRO A 134 17.72 -1.36 -27.33
C PRO A 134 16.64 -1.06 -28.38
N GLY A 135 16.14 -2.09 -29.05
CA GLY A 135 15.03 -1.98 -30.01
C GLY A 135 13.75 -1.51 -29.34
N TYR A 136 13.37 -2.16 -28.23
CA TYR A 136 12.19 -1.77 -27.47
C TYR A 136 12.28 -0.33 -26.93
N LEU A 137 13.40 0.06 -26.34
CA LEU A 137 13.63 1.42 -25.84
C LEU A 137 13.55 2.47 -26.96
N SER A 138 14.04 2.13 -28.17
CA SER A 138 13.90 3.02 -29.36
C SER A 138 12.44 3.28 -29.69
N GLU A 139 11.59 2.25 -29.68
CA GLU A 139 10.16 2.39 -29.94
C GLU A 139 9.45 3.16 -28.81
N CYS A 140 9.79 2.89 -27.55
CA CYS A 140 9.28 3.66 -26.43
C CYS A 140 9.59 5.15 -26.55
N ARG A 141 10.82 5.49 -26.97
CA ARG A 141 11.23 6.88 -27.18
C ARG A 141 10.40 7.55 -28.28
N ALA A 142 10.16 6.84 -29.39
CA ALA A 142 9.31 7.35 -30.48
C ALA A 142 7.86 7.56 -30.01
N TRP A 143 7.31 6.63 -29.23
CA TRP A 143 6.00 6.79 -28.59
C TRP A 143 5.94 8.02 -27.69
N TYR A 144 6.94 8.19 -26.80
CA TYR A 144 7.00 9.34 -25.90
C TYR A 144 7.09 10.65 -26.67
N GLN A 145 7.87 10.72 -27.74
CA GLN A 145 7.93 11.91 -28.60
C GLN A 145 6.55 12.32 -29.11
N LYS A 146 5.72 11.33 -29.48
CA LYS A 146 4.38 11.60 -29.99
C LYS A 146 3.39 11.99 -28.92
N VAL A 147 3.28 11.23 -27.84
CA VAL A 147 2.28 11.49 -26.79
C VAL A 147 2.60 12.77 -26.03
N MET A 148 3.89 13.09 -25.83
CA MET A 148 4.30 14.30 -25.12
C MET A 148 4.03 15.60 -25.91
N GLU A 149 3.88 15.56 -27.26
CA GLU A 149 3.37 16.70 -28.05
C GLU A 149 1.99 17.17 -27.54
N ILE A 150 1.19 16.22 -27.01
CA ILE A 150 -0.14 16.51 -26.46
C ILE A 150 -0.08 16.85 -24.98
N ILE A 151 0.75 16.14 -24.19
CA ILE A 151 0.83 16.25 -22.74
C ILE A 151 1.53 17.53 -22.31
N VAL A 152 2.70 17.84 -22.88
CA VAL A 152 3.55 18.95 -22.41
C VAL A 152 2.85 20.31 -22.42
N PRO A 153 2.10 20.71 -23.46
CA PRO A 153 1.37 21.98 -23.41
C PRO A 153 0.30 22.07 -22.31
N ARG A 154 -0.14 20.92 -21.79
CA ARG A 154 -1.22 20.78 -20.79
C ARG A 154 -0.72 20.51 -19.36
N LEU A 155 0.61 20.54 -19.15
CA LEU A 155 1.18 20.46 -17.80
C LEU A 155 0.73 21.67 -16.97
N GLN A 156 0.51 21.48 -15.68
CA GLN A 156 0.11 22.56 -14.76
C GLN A 156 1.14 23.69 -14.72
N CYS A 157 2.42 23.39 -14.82
CA CYS A 157 3.48 24.39 -14.92
C CYS A 157 3.41 25.24 -16.21
N ASN A 158 2.76 24.74 -17.27
CA ASN A 158 2.53 25.43 -18.53
C ASN A 158 1.13 26.08 -18.63
N GLY A 159 0.37 26.08 -17.53
CA GLY A 159 -0.98 26.68 -17.47
C GLY A 159 -2.13 25.72 -17.75
N GLY A 160 -1.82 24.42 -17.92
CA GLY A 160 -2.83 23.35 -18.02
C GLY A 160 -3.23 22.77 -16.68
N ASN A 161 -3.76 21.57 -16.69
CA ASN A 161 -4.29 20.87 -15.51
C ASN A 161 -3.58 19.55 -15.19
N ILE A 162 -2.59 19.10 -15.97
CA ILE A 162 -1.85 17.86 -15.69
C ILE A 162 -0.91 18.09 -14.49
N ILE A 163 -1.12 17.30 -13.43
CA ILE A 163 -0.40 17.45 -12.15
C ILE A 163 0.62 16.37 -11.89
N GLY A 164 0.68 15.32 -12.69
CA GLY A 164 1.63 14.22 -12.56
C GLY A 164 1.64 13.33 -13.78
N VAL A 165 2.76 12.66 -14.01
CA VAL A 165 2.97 11.70 -15.11
C VAL A 165 3.42 10.37 -14.52
N GLN A 166 2.65 9.31 -14.74
CA GLN A 166 3.09 7.96 -14.36
C GLN A 166 3.89 7.34 -15.49
N LEU A 167 5.04 6.79 -15.17
CA LEU A 167 5.90 6.07 -16.10
C LEU A 167 5.60 4.57 -16.04
N ASP A 168 5.12 4.00 -17.16
CA ASP A 168 4.77 2.58 -17.27
C ASP A 168 3.66 2.16 -16.28
N ASN A 169 3.46 0.86 -16.07
CA ASN A 169 2.50 0.32 -15.13
C ASN A 169 3.01 -0.97 -14.49
N GLU A 170 2.96 -1.07 -13.16
CA GLU A 170 3.28 -2.26 -12.36
C GLU A 170 4.55 -2.98 -12.88
N ILE A 171 5.64 -2.22 -13.05
CA ILE A 171 6.89 -2.67 -13.65
C ILE A 171 7.38 -3.97 -12.97
N GLY A 172 7.60 -5.01 -13.75
CA GLY A 172 8.10 -6.30 -13.27
C GLY A 172 7.07 -7.22 -12.63
N MET A 173 5.85 -6.76 -12.32
CA MET A 173 4.86 -7.52 -11.56
C MET A 173 4.59 -8.90 -12.18
N LEU A 174 4.38 -9.00 -13.49
CA LEU A 174 4.12 -10.28 -14.13
C LEU A 174 5.30 -11.26 -14.02
N ASN A 175 6.53 -10.78 -13.93
CA ASN A 175 7.70 -11.63 -13.76
C ASN A 175 7.70 -12.33 -12.41
N TRP A 176 7.46 -11.60 -11.32
CA TRP A 176 7.48 -12.21 -9.98
C TRP A 176 6.20 -12.95 -9.61
N VAL A 177 5.00 -12.53 -10.06
CA VAL A 177 3.76 -13.27 -9.76
C VAL A 177 3.68 -14.59 -10.52
N THR A 178 4.33 -14.70 -11.69
CA THR A 178 4.38 -15.94 -12.48
C THR A 178 5.65 -16.76 -12.23
N ASN A 179 6.58 -16.26 -11.44
CA ASN A 179 7.93 -16.81 -11.27
C ASN A 179 8.63 -17.04 -12.62
N TYR A 180 8.54 -16.06 -13.53
CA TYR A 180 9.11 -16.15 -14.86
C TYR A 180 10.10 -14.99 -15.10
N PRO A 181 11.39 -15.21 -14.81
CA PRO A 181 12.41 -14.19 -14.99
C PRO A 181 12.67 -13.93 -16.48
N VAL A 182 13.20 -12.76 -16.79
CA VAL A 182 13.71 -12.44 -18.11
C VAL A 182 15.19 -12.85 -18.18
N LEU A 183 15.49 -13.97 -18.84
CA LEU A 183 16.84 -14.53 -19.00
C LEU A 183 17.20 -14.68 -20.50
N ASN A 184 16.77 -13.74 -21.35
CA ASN A 184 17.22 -13.65 -22.73
C ASN A 184 18.73 -13.29 -22.77
N ASN A 185 19.36 -13.41 -23.92
CA ASN A 185 20.81 -13.19 -23.99
C ASN A 185 21.22 -11.78 -23.58
N HIS A 186 20.45 -10.76 -24.02
CA HIS A 186 20.75 -9.37 -23.68
C HIS A 186 20.73 -9.11 -22.17
N VAL A 187 19.71 -9.63 -21.47
CA VAL A 187 19.66 -9.49 -19.99
C VAL A 187 20.82 -10.23 -19.32
N LEU A 188 21.23 -11.40 -19.85
CA LEU A 188 22.38 -12.13 -19.32
C LEU A 188 23.71 -11.42 -19.59
N GLU A 189 23.88 -10.74 -20.72
CA GLU A 189 25.02 -9.86 -20.99
C GLU A 189 25.08 -8.71 -19.97
N LEU A 190 23.93 -8.08 -19.68
CA LEU A 190 23.85 -7.05 -18.66
C LEU A 190 24.14 -7.58 -17.24
N LEU A 191 23.68 -8.78 -16.93
CA LEU A 191 24.00 -9.45 -15.66
C LEU A 191 25.51 -9.75 -15.54
N GLU A 192 26.14 -10.28 -16.58
CA GLU A 192 27.60 -10.51 -16.57
C GLU A 192 28.36 -9.21 -16.32
N LYS A 193 28.00 -8.15 -17.02
CA LYS A 193 28.60 -6.84 -16.81
C LYS A 193 28.43 -6.34 -15.37
N TYR A 194 27.21 -6.46 -14.81
CA TYR A 194 26.93 -6.11 -13.40
C TYR A 194 27.80 -6.91 -12.44
N LEU A 195 27.96 -8.20 -12.67
CA LEU A 195 28.80 -9.06 -11.82
C LEU A 195 30.30 -8.69 -11.93
N GLU A 196 30.78 -8.35 -13.13
CA GLU A 196 32.17 -7.90 -13.34
C GLU A 196 32.44 -6.53 -12.68
N GLU A 197 31.46 -5.66 -12.62
CA GLU A 197 31.54 -4.37 -11.91
C GLU A 197 31.47 -4.55 -10.39
N THR A 198 30.75 -5.58 -9.91
CA THR A 198 30.51 -5.83 -8.48
C THR A 198 31.66 -6.60 -7.82
N TYR A 199 32.25 -7.58 -8.51
CA TYR A 199 33.22 -8.53 -7.96
C TYR A 199 34.55 -8.51 -8.70
N ALA A 200 35.63 -8.70 -7.95
CA ALA A 200 36.93 -8.96 -8.57
C ALA A 200 36.93 -10.31 -9.31
N GLN A 201 37.62 -10.42 -10.41
CA GLN A 201 37.69 -11.64 -11.24
C GLN A 201 37.98 -12.93 -10.47
N LYS A 202 38.87 -12.89 -9.47
CA LYS A 202 39.16 -14.05 -8.64
C LYS A 202 37.96 -14.46 -7.78
N GLU A 203 37.19 -13.49 -7.33
CA GLU A 203 36.01 -13.72 -6.54
C GLU A 203 34.89 -14.30 -7.41
N LEU A 204 34.69 -13.78 -8.61
CA LEU A 204 33.71 -14.33 -9.59
C LEU A 204 33.98 -15.79 -9.91
N ILE A 205 35.24 -16.18 -10.13
CA ILE A 205 35.59 -17.57 -10.40
C ILE A 205 35.29 -18.47 -9.21
N ASN A 206 35.46 -17.98 -7.98
CA ASN A 206 35.12 -18.75 -6.79
C ASN A 206 33.62 -18.85 -6.59
N ARG A 207 32.87 -17.78 -6.90
CA ARG A 207 31.46 -17.68 -6.73
C ARG A 207 30.68 -18.45 -7.81
N TYR A 208 31.20 -18.38 -9.06
CA TYR A 208 30.65 -19.02 -10.24
C TYR A 208 31.72 -19.91 -10.91
N PRO A 209 31.77 -21.21 -10.62
CA PRO A 209 32.78 -22.12 -11.16
C PRO A 209 32.84 -22.16 -12.69
N PHE A 210 31.73 -21.84 -13.35
CA PHE A 210 31.59 -21.77 -14.80
C PHE A 210 32.12 -20.46 -15.42
N TRP A 211 32.58 -19.49 -14.64
CA TRP A 211 32.98 -18.17 -15.14
C TRP A 211 34.07 -18.17 -16.21
N ARG A 212 34.83 -19.26 -16.33
CA ARG A 212 35.87 -19.43 -17.35
C ARG A 212 35.41 -20.08 -18.63
N GLU A 213 34.14 -20.53 -18.67
CA GLU A 213 33.57 -21.19 -19.84
C GLU A 213 33.24 -20.18 -20.94
N GLU A 214 32.91 -20.67 -22.13
CA GLU A 214 32.40 -19.84 -23.22
C GLU A 214 31.05 -19.20 -22.83
N GLU A 215 30.74 -18.04 -23.42
CA GLU A 215 29.52 -17.23 -23.12
C GLU A 215 28.25 -18.07 -23.15
N SER A 216 28.05 -18.88 -24.19
CA SER A 216 26.86 -19.74 -24.31
C SER A 216 26.72 -20.75 -23.17
N GLU A 217 27.82 -21.25 -22.62
CA GLU A 217 27.81 -22.16 -21.48
C GLU A 217 27.54 -21.42 -20.18
N ARG A 218 28.05 -20.19 -20.03
CA ARG A 218 27.74 -19.32 -18.90
C ARG A 218 26.26 -18.95 -18.88
N PHE A 219 25.70 -18.57 -20.01
CA PHE A 219 24.26 -18.27 -20.12
C PHE A 219 23.39 -19.49 -19.77
N GLN A 220 23.81 -20.67 -20.23
CA GLN A 220 23.10 -21.90 -19.86
C GLN A 220 23.22 -22.19 -18.36
N ALA A 221 24.37 -21.91 -17.75
CA ALA A 221 24.58 -22.08 -16.30
C ALA A 221 23.72 -21.11 -15.47
N PHE A 222 23.47 -19.88 -15.92
CA PHE A 222 22.53 -18.95 -15.30
C PHE A 222 21.06 -19.40 -15.46
N ARG A 223 20.69 -19.96 -16.61
CA ARG A 223 19.36 -20.53 -16.83
C ARG A 223 19.11 -21.82 -16.07
N SER A 224 20.18 -22.52 -15.66
CA SER A 224 20.08 -23.78 -14.94
C SER A 224 21.06 -23.80 -13.76
N PRO A 225 20.85 -22.95 -12.75
CA PRO A 225 21.79 -22.79 -11.65
C PRO A 225 21.93 -24.09 -10.84
N LYS A 226 23.18 -24.47 -10.56
CA LYS A 226 23.49 -25.62 -9.72
C LYS A 226 23.46 -25.26 -8.24
N GLU A 227 23.21 -26.26 -7.40
CA GLU A 227 23.10 -26.11 -5.94
C GLU A 227 24.32 -25.48 -5.28
N GLU A 228 25.50 -25.59 -5.89
CA GLU A 228 26.76 -25.08 -5.33
C GLU A 228 26.84 -23.54 -5.33
N TYR A 229 26.09 -22.87 -6.22
CA TYR A 229 26.05 -21.39 -6.35
C TYR A 229 24.63 -20.84 -6.47
N SER A 230 23.63 -21.66 -6.21
CA SER A 230 22.22 -21.27 -6.45
C SER A 230 21.76 -20.11 -5.56
N LEU A 231 22.20 -20.03 -4.31
CA LEU A 231 21.83 -18.94 -3.41
C LEU A 231 22.59 -17.67 -3.71
N GLU A 232 23.86 -17.79 -4.07
CA GLU A 232 24.66 -16.66 -4.55
C GLU A 232 24.03 -16.04 -5.81
N PHE A 233 23.67 -16.88 -6.78
CA PHE A 233 22.96 -16.43 -7.97
C PHE A 233 21.62 -15.76 -7.65
N HIS A 234 20.83 -16.34 -6.78
CA HIS A 234 19.55 -15.78 -6.37
C HIS A 234 19.69 -14.39 -5.75
N GLN A 235 20.73 -14.18 -4.91
CA GLN A 235 20.99 -12.86 -4.34
C GLN A 235 21.52 -11.86 -5.37
N ASP A 236 22.44 -12.28 -6.22
CA ASP A 236 23.04 -11.40 -7.22
C ASP A 236 22.03 -11.02 -8.30
N PHE A 237 21.25 -11.98 -8.77
CA PHE A 237 20.19 -11.72 -9.75
C PHE A 237 19.13 -10.75 -9.20
N GLY A 238 18.68 -10.96 -7.98
CA GLY A 238 17.71 -10.05 -7.36
C GLY A 238 18.25 -8.62 -7.20
N LYS A 239 19.52 -8.45 -6.81
CA LYS A 239 20.18 -7.13 -6.73
C LYS A 239 20.39 -6.51 -8.11
N PHE A 240 20.78 -7.31 -9.09
CA PHE A 240 20.88 -6.88 -10.48
C PHE A 240 19.53 -6.35 -11.00
N MET A 241 18.44 -7.07 -10.74
CA MET A 241 17.11 -6.65 -11.21
C MET A 241 16.64 -5.34 -10.60
N ARG A 242 17.02 -5.01 -9.37
CA ARG A 242 16.79 -3.65 -8.82
C ARG A 242 17.41 -2.57 -9.69
N GLN A 243 18.67 -2.76 -10.06
CA GLN A 243 19.38 -1.82 -10.92
C GLN A 243 18.79 -1.79 -12.34
N TYR A 244 18.42 -2.96 -12.87
CA TYR A 244 17.80 -3.11 -14.17
C TYR A 244 16.50 -2.31 -14.29
N TYR A 245 15.58 -2.45 -13.32
CA TYR A 245 14.34 -1.66 -13.29
C TYR A 245 14.59 -0.17 -13.07
N ALA A 246 15.55 0.18 -12.24
CA ALA A 246 15.92 1.58 -12.04
C ALA A 246 16.47 2.23 -13.33
N CYS A 247 17.29 1.50 -14.09
CA CYS A 247 17.75 1.95 -15.41
C CYS A 247 16.58 2.18 -16.37
N TYR A 248 15.62 1.25 -16.43
CA TYR A 248 14.44 1.40 -17.28
C TYR A 248 13.61 2.64 -16.94
N VAL A 249 13.27 2.82 -15.66
CA VAL A 249 12.51 3.99 -15.22
C VAL A 249 13.25 5.29 -15.53
N LYS A 250 14.57 5.29 -15.38
CA LYS A 250 15.43 6.44 -15.70
C LYS A 250 15.41 6.76 -17.21
N GLU A 251 15.42 5.74 -18.08
CA GLU A 251 15.28 5.95 -19.51
C GLU A 251 13.94 6.58 -19.86
N LEU A 252 12.82 6.05 -19.35
CA LEU A 252 11.49 6.60 -19.59
C LEU A 252 11.38 8.05 -19.08
N LYS A 253 11.90 8.32 -17.89
CA LYS A 253 11.94 9.67 -17.31
C LYS A 253 12.73 10.61 -18.24
N SER A 254 13.91 10.17 -18.70
CA SER A 254 14.75 10.94 -19.61
C SER A 254 14.02 11.27 -20.92
N TYR A 255 13.28 10.32 -21.50
CA TYR A 255 12.50 10.56 -22.71
C TYR A 255 11.40 11.60 -22.49
N ALA A 256 10.71 11.55 -21.36
CA ALA A 256 9.72 12.56 -21.02
C ALA A 256 10.34 13.94 -20.80
N GLU A 257 11.48 14.02 -20.10
CA GLU A 257 12.22 15.27 -19.85
C GLU A 257 12.77 15.87 -21.15
N GLU A 258 13.32 15.06 -22.05
CA GLU A 258 13.77 15.49 -23.38
C GLU A 258 12.64 16.08 -24.23
N CYS A 259 11.41 15.59 -24.04
CA CYS A 259 10.22 16.11 -24.70
C CYS A 259 9.66 17.38 -24.02
N GLY A 260 10.20 17.80 -22.87
CA GLY A 260 9.84 19.04 -22.19
C GLY A 260 8.99 18.87 -20.93
N VAL A 261 8.90 17.67 -20.37
CA VAL A 261 8.29 17.48 -19.05
C VAL A 261 9.26 17.96 -17.99
N HIS A 262 8.92 19.06 -17.31
CA HIS A 262 9.69 19.65 -16.21
C HIS A 262 8.74 20.22 -15.17
N ASP A 263 9.23 20.44 -13.95
CA ASP A 263 8.44 20.98 -12.84
C ASP A 263 7.11 20.20 -12.59
N THR A 264 7.11 18.93 -12.97
CA THR A 264 5.97 18.01 -12.83
C THR A 264 6.47 16.69 -12.26
N PRO A 265 5.86 16.18 -11.20
CA PRO A 265 6.32 14.93 -10.58
C PRO A 265 6.04 13.71 -11.46
N PHE A 266 6.97 12.75 -11.36
CA PHE A 266 6.82 11.43 -11.96
C PHE A 266 6.40 10.40 -10.93
N PHE A 267 5.63 9.42 -11.38
CA PHE A 267 5.12 8.35 -10.55
C PHE A 267 5.42 7.00 -11.18
N ILE A 268 5.59 6.00 -10.33
CA ILE A 268 5.42 4.59 -10.66
C ILE A 268 4.40 4.01 -9.70
N ASN A 269 3.65 3.02 -10.15
CA ASN A 269 2.75 2.29 -9.27
C ASN A 269 3.33 0.91 -8.95
N ILE A 270 3.04 0.44 -7.75
CA ILE A 270 3.48 -0.86 -7.26
C ILE A 270 2.24 -1.70 -7.02
N HIS A 271 2.19 -2.84 -7.71
CA HIS A 271 1.13 -3.83 -7.52
C HIS A 271 0.86 -4.09 -6.04
N GLY A 272 -0.40 -3.96 -5.65
CA GLY A 272 -0.81 -4.00 -4.27
C GLY A 272 -1.21 -5.38 -3.78
N THR A 273 -2.40 -5.47 -3.18
CA THR A 273 -2.89 -6.68 -2.53
C THR A 273 -3.74 -7.51 -3.47
N GLY A 274 -3.28 -8.63 -3.93
CA GLY A 274 -4.18 -9.61 -4.55
C GLY A 274 -5.20 -10.14 -3.53
N GLU A 275 -6.49 -9.79 -3.69
CA GLU A 275 -7.61 -10.27 -2.87
C GLU A 275 -7.43 -10.14 -1.34
N GLY A 276 -6.72 -9.13 -0.89
CA GLY A 276 -6.46 -8.88 0.52
C GLY A 276 -5.32 -9.70 1.11
N ARG A 277 -4.35 -10.08 0.28
CA ARG A 277 -3.09 -10.69 0.70
C ARG A 277 -1.91 -9.94 0.09
N ILE A 278 -0.92 -9.63 0.90
CA ILE A 278 0.27 -8.90 0.48
C ILE A 278 1.38 -9.85 0.02
N PHE A 279 1.06 -10.78 -0.86
CA PHE A 279 2.02 -11.81 -1.28
C PHE A 279 3.20 -11.21 -2.04
N ASP A 280 2.90 -10.38 -3.02
CA ASP A 280 3.88 -9.90 -4.00
C ASP A 280 4.18 -8.40 -3.85
N PHE A 281 3.34 -7.66 -3.13
CA PHE A 281 3.51 -6.22 -2.95
C PHE A 281 4.91 -5.83 -2.45
N PRO A 282 5.45 -6.41 -1.36
CA PRO A 282 6.77 -6.02 -0.91
C PRO A 282 7.90 -6.44 -1.87
N LEU A 283 7.69 -7.41 -2.77
CA LEU A 283 8.63 -7.69 -3.87
C LEU A 283 8.76 -6.45 -4.77
N GLY A 284 7.63 -5.88 -5.21
CA GLY A 284 7.63 -4.66 -6.01
C GLY A 284 8.31 -3.50 -5.30
N VAL A 285 8.00 -3.29 -4.02
CA VAL A 285 8.66 -2.26 -3.20
C VAL A 285 10.18 -2.45 -3.18
N SER A 286 10.63 -3.69 -2.96
CA SER A 286 12.06 -4.01 -2.89
C SER A 286 12.74 -3.95 -4.26
N GLN A 287 12.12 -4.51 -5.30
CA GLN A 287 12.69 -4.57 -6.64
C GLN A 287 12.76 -3.20 -7.32
N LEU A 288 11.80 -2.32 -7.06
CA LEU A 288 11.75 -0.97 -7.65
C LEU A 288 12.39 0.10 -6.75
N TYR A 289 12.95 -0.28 -5.60
CA TYR A 289 13.46 0.66 -4.59
C TYR A 289 14.38 1.75 -5.16
N GLU A 290 15.36 1.36 -5.97
CA GLU A 290 16.34 2.29 -6.55
C GLU A 290 15.69 3.24 -7.58
N ALA A 291 14.59 2.82 -8.22
CA ALA A 291 13.91 3.63 -9.21
C ALA A 291 13.17 4.85 -8.60
N TYR A 292 12.63 4.72 -7.39
CA TYR A 292 11.81 5.79 -6.80
C TYR A 292 12.44 6.45 -5.57
N ASN A 293 13.29 5.76 -4.83
CA ASN A 293 13.89 6.32 -3.62
C ASN A 293 15.09 7.21 -3.92
N GLN A 294 15.90 6.87 -4.92
CA GLN A 294 17.12 7.58 -5.25
C GLN A 294 16.91 8.73 -6.26
N GLU A 295 15.90 8.63 -7.11
CA GLU A 295 15.62 9.64 -8.13
C GLU A 295 14.82 10.83 -7.57
N GLU A 296 15.21 12.04 -7.98
CA GLU A 296 14.52 13.26 -7.59
C GLU A 296 13.21 13.41 -8.38
N GLY A 297 12.13 13.83 -7.71
CA GLY A 297 10.82 14.01 -8.34
C GLY A 297 10.09 12.71 -8.66
N MET A 298 10.58 11.56 -8.18
CA MET A 298 9.92 10.26 -8.33
C MET A 298 9.16 9.87 -7.07
N ILE A 299 7.97 9.29 -7.26
CA ILE A 299 7.15 8.72 -6.18
C ILE A 299 6.70 7.32 -6.57
N ALA A 300 6.74 6.41 -5.62
CA ALA A 300 5.99 5.15 -5.71
C ALA A 300 4.62 5.31 -5.07
N GLY A 301 3.56 5.00 -5.80
CA GLY A 301 2.21 4.86 -5.28
C GLY A 301 1.81 3.40 -5.16
N THR A 302 0.79 3.12 -4.37
CA THR A 302 0.25 1.77 -4.21
C THR A 302 -0.93 1.52 -5.12
N ASP A 303 -1.12 0.24 -5.46
CA ASP A 303 -2.35 -0.25 -6.05
C ASP A 303 -3.06 -1.12 -5.02
N VAL A 304 -4.25 -0.71 -4.60
CA VAL A 304 -4.97 -1.32 -3.48
C VAL A 304 -6.17 -2.10 -3.96
N TYR A 305 -6.07 -3.42 -3.92
CA TYR A 305 -7.13 -4.38 -4.27
C TYR A 305 -7.40 -5.31 -3.09
N LEU A 306 -7.87 -4.74 -1.98
CA LEU A 306 -8.08 -5.46 -0.73
C LEU A 306 -9.43 -6.21 -0.68
N GLY A 307 -10.39 -5.76 -1.43
CA GLY A 307 -11.78 -6.15 -1.24
C GLY A 307 -12.42 -5.50 -0.03
N GLU A 308 -13.27 -6.22 0.68
CA GLU A 308 -13.89 -5.71 1.91
C GLU A 308 -12.92 -5.79 3.09
N PRO A 309 -12.60 -4.66 3.76
CA PRO A 309 -11.85 -4.68 5.00
C PRO A 309 -12.66 -5.39 6.10
N THR A 310 -12.15 -6.52 6.53
CA THR A 310 -12.67 -7.29 7.66
C THR A 310 -11.61 -7.37 8.74
N GLU A 311 -11.96 -7.84 9.93
CA GLU A 311 -10.98 -8.05 11.01
C GLU A 311 -9.82 -8.99 10.61
N GLY A 312 -10.03 -9.84 9.60
CA GLY A 312 -8.99 -10.74 9.08
C GLY A 312 -8.11 -10.14 7.98
N LYS A 313 -8.43 -8.95 7.44
CA LYS A 313 -7.76 -8.39 6.25
C LYS A 313 -7.26 -6.95 6.40
N TYR A 314 -7.90 -6.13 7.24
CA TYR A 314 -7.63 -4.69 7.31
C TYR A 314 -6.17 -4.34 7.65
N GLN A 315 -5.47 -5.21 8.37
CA GLN A 315 -4.06 -5.03 8.68
C GLN A 315 -3.18 -5.01 7.41
N ASP A 316 -3.58 -5.70 6.35
CA ASP A 316 -2.82 -5.71 5.10
C ASP A 316 -2.75 -4.31 4.50
N LEU A 317 -3.89 -3.59 4.44
CA LEU A 317 -3.93 -2.21 3.95
C LEU A 317 -3.08 -1.27 4.82
N TYR A 318 -3.17 -1.43 6.15
CA TYR A 318 -2.37 -0.62 7.06
C TYR A 318 -0.87 -0.81 6.81
N VAL A 319 -0.43 -2.06 6.72
CA VAL A 319 0.99 -2.39 6.55
C VAL A 319 1.51 -1.96 5.17
N ILE A 320 0.70 -2.13 4.10
CA ILE A 320 1.07 -1.65 2.76
C ILE A 320 1.33 -0.15 2.78
N ASN A 321 0.40 0.62 3.32
CA ASN A 321 0.55 2.06 3.42
C ASN A 321 1.79 2.45 4.25
N ALA A 322 2.01 1.79 5.38
CA ALA A 322 3.15 2.06 6.25
C ALA A 322 4.50 1.70 5.58
N ILE A 323 4.58 0.58 4.85
CA ILE A 323 5.77 0.22 4.06
C ILE A 323 6.00 1.24 2.95
N THR A 324 4.98 1.59 2.17
CA THR A 324 5.13 2.54 1.07
C THR A 324 5.55 3.92 1.59
N ASP A 325 4.95 4.39 2.69
CA ASP A 325 5.31 5.67 3.30
C ASP A 325 6.75 5.69 3.81
N ALA A 326 7.24 4.57 4.35
CA ALA A 326 8.61 4.44 4.84
C ALA A 326 9.63 4.34 3.70
N MET A 327 9.30 3.62 2.63
CA MET A 327 10.22 3.33 1.53
C MET A 327 10.31 4.47 0.51
N ASN A 328 9.29 5.32 0.40
CA ASN A 328 9.37 6.53 -0.41
C ASN A 328 10.44 7.49 0.12
N LYS A 329 11.02 8.27 -0.79
CA LYS A 329 11.98 9.32 -0.40
C LYS A 329 11.39 10.23 0.68
N LYS A 330 12.21 10.57 1.65
CA LYS A 330 11.81 11.40 2.79
C LYS A 330 11.19 12.72 2.32
N GLY A 331 9.94 12.97 2.70
CA GLY A 331 9.18 14.15 2.27
C GLY A 331 8.18 13.90 1.15
N ASN A 332 8.28 12.78 0.43
CA ASN A 332 7.28 12.39 -0.57
C ASN A 332 5.97 11.94 0.09
N PRO A 333 4.81 12.26 -0.50
CA PRO A 333 3.50 11.86 0.02
C PRO A 333 3.22 10.38 -0.21
N LEU A 334 2.42 9.78 0.66
CA LEU A 334 1.76 8.51 0.41
C LEU A 334 0.61 8.74 -0.59
N THR A 335 0.57 7.92 -1.65
CA THR A 335 -0.46 7.97 -2.69
C THR A 335 -0.93 6.56 -3.03
N SER A 336 -2.20 6.41 -3.39
CA SER A 336 -2.72 5.23 -4.04
C SER A 336 -3.12 5.59 -5.47
N ILE A 337 -2.38 5.04 -6.42
CA ILE A 337 -2.54 5.34 -7.85
C ILE A 337 -3.69 4.53 -8.43
N GLU A 338 -3.85 3.29 -7.97
CA GLU A 338 -5.02 2.47 -8.24
C GLU A 338 -5.67 2.08 -6.92
N PHE A 339 -6.86 2.57 -6.73
CA PHE A 339 -7.63 2.35 -5.51
C PHE A 339 -8.94 1.67 -5.87
N GLU A 340 -9.11 0.44 -5.41
CA GLU A 340 -10.29 -0.37 -5.70
C GLU A 340 -11.59 0.35 -5.29
N SER A 341 -12.42 0.66 -6.28
CA SER A 341 -13.66 1.41 -6.10
C SER A 341 -14.85 0.53 -5.65
N SER A 342 -14.79 -0.76 -5.91
CA SER A 342 -15.73 -1.78 -5.42
C SER A 342 -15.09 -3.17 -5.53
N ASP A 343 -15.76 -4.20 -5.99
CA ASP A 343 -15.14 -5.47 -6.33
C ASP A 343 -14.45 -5.42 -7.71
N ALA A 344 -13.81 -6.52 -8.12
CA ALA A 344 -12.96 -6.57 -9.31
C ALA A 344 -13.62 -5.97 -10.58
N PRO A 345 -12.87 -5.23 -11.40
CA PRO A 345 -13.40 -4.42 -12.52
C PRO A 345 -13.85 -5.24 -13.73
N TYR A 346 -13.96 -6.53 -13.61
CA TYR A 346 -14.19 -7.43 -14.74
C TYR A 346 -15.64 -7.44 -15.23
N CYS A 347 -15.86 -7.96 -16.42
CA CYS A 347 -17.07 -7.93 -17.23
C CYS A 347 -18.27 -8.76 -16.70
N SER A 348 -18.38 -8.99 -15.41
CA SER A 348 -19.45 -9.77 -14.83
C SER A 348 -20.35 -8.96 -13.91
N LEU A 349 -21.60 -8.78 -14.32
CA LEU A 349 -22.66 -8.25 -13.44
C LEU A 349 -22.98 -9.17 -12.23
N ASN A 350 -22.49 -10.43 -12.27
CA ASN A 350 -22.74 -11.46 -11.28
C ASN A 350 -21.52 -11.74 -10.39
N GLY A 351 -20.54 -10.83 -10.36
CA GLY A 351 -19.41 -10.91 -9.46
C GLY A 351 -19.77 -10.83 -7.98
N MET A 352 -18.85 -11.18 -7.11
CA MET A 352 -19.00 -10.96 -5.67
C MET A 352 -19.19 -9.48 -5.39
N ARG A 353 -20.11 -9.17 -4.49
CA ARG A 353 -20.32 -7.81 -4.02
C ARG A 353 -19.85 -7.68 -2.59
N TYR A 354 -19.03 -6.68 -2.35
CA TYR A 354 -18.65 -6.28 -1.00
C TYR A 354 -19.74 -5.41 -0.37
N HIS A 355 -19.66 -5.22 0.94
CA HIS A 355 -20.52 -4.25 1.59
C HIS A 355 -20.32 -2.85 0.97
N PRO A 356 -21.36 -2.06 0.69
CA PRO A 356 -21.22 -0.78 -0.01
C PRO A 356 -20.34 0.24 0.70
N THR A 357 -20.12 0.10 2.02
CA THR A 357 -19.20 0.94 2.79
C THR A 357 -17.75 0.48 2.73
N ALA A 358 -17.42 -0.63 2.06
CA ALA A 358 -16.05 -1.16 2.01
C ALA A 358 -15.06 -0.14 1.45
N VAL A 359 -15.47 0.62 0.44
CA VAL A 359 -14.66 1.69 -0.14
C VAL A 359 -14.42 2.81 0.86
N SER A 360 -15.45 3.27 1.55
CA SER A 360 -15.36 4.29 2.60
C SER A 360 -14.41 3.87 3.73
N HIS A 361 -14.46 2.60 4.15
CA HIS A 361 -13.53 2.06 5.15
C HIS A 361 -12.09 2.14 4.68
N LYS A 362 -11.79 1.69 3.44
CA LYS A 362 -10.46 1.79 2.85
C LYS A 362 -9.99 3.25 2.73
N MET A 363 -10.87 4.15 2.27
CA MET A 363 -10.58 5.58 2.19
C MET A 363 -10.15 6.14 3.55
N LEU A 364 -10.94 5.89 4.61
CA LEU A 364 -10.61 6.41 5.94
C LEU A 364 -9.34 5.82 6.51
N MET A 365 -9.05 4.54 6.28
CA MET A 365 -7.77 3.94 6.66
C MET A 365 -6.60 4.66 5.99
N CYS A 366 -6.66 4.87 4.68
CA CYS A 366 -5.63 5.58 3.92
C CYS A 366 -5.45 7.03 4.41
N LEU A 367 -6.55 7.76 4.62
CA LEU A 367 -6.52 9.14 5.13
C LEU A 367 -5.87 9.22 6.51
N SER A 368 -6.19 8.28 7.40
CA SER A 368 -5.63 8.22 8.75
C SER A 368 -4.12 7.93 8.75
N GLN A 369 -3.58 7.39 7.66
CA GLN A 369 -2.18 7.08 7.44
C GLN A 369 -1.48 8.06 6.48
N ASN A 370 -1.99 9.28 6.34
CA ASN A 370 -1.39 10.36 5.55
C ASN A 370 -1.46 10.18 4.03
N ALA A 371 -2.34 9.36 3.48
CA ALA A 371 -2.55 9.36 2.03
C ALA A 371 -2.97 10.76 1.56
N ARG A 372 -2.37 11.20 0.45
CA ARG A 372 -2.62 12.52 -0.15
C ARG A 372 -3.30 12.44 -1.51
N MET A 373 -3.37 11.27 -2.07
CA MET A 373 -4.09 10.97 -3.30
C MET A 373 -4.68 9.57 -3.20
N LEU A 374 -5.93 9.44 -3.61
CA LEU A 374 -6.60 8.17 -3.88
C LEU A 374 -7.21 8.27 -5.28
N SER A 375 -6.85 7.35 -6.18
CA SER A 375 -7.34 7.31 -7.55
C SER A 375 -8.14 6.03 -7.77
N PHE A 376 -9.45 6.15 -7.88
CA PHE A 376 -10.33 4.99 -8.08
C PHE A 376 -10.03 4.28 -9.41
N TYR A 377 -9.65 3.03 -9.35
CA TYR A 377 -9.56 2.15 -10.50
C TYR A 377 -10.75 1.17 -10.52
N VAL A 378 -11.76 1.41 -11.33
CA VAL A 378 -11.97 2.59 -12.18
C VAL A 378 -13.13 3.41 -11.61
N PHE A 379 -13.21 4.72 -11.93
CA PHE A 379 -14.38 5.54 -11.63
C PHE A 379 -15.51 5.22 -12.58
N SER A 380 -15.19 5.09 -13.87
CA SER A 380 -16.13 4.69 -14.92
C SER A 380 -15.45 3.77 -15.91
N GLY A 381 -16.09 2.65 -16.17
CA GLY A 381 -15.67 1.73 -17.21
C GLY A 381 -16.14 2.16 -18.60
N GLY A 382 -16.31 1.20 -19.49
CA GLY A 382 -16.72 1.41 -20.87
C GLY A 382 -16.51 0.17 -21.75
N GLU A 383 -16.52 0.35 -23.04
CA GLU A 383 -16.32 -0.70 -24.02
C GLU A 383 -14.88 -0.69 -24.53
N ASN A 384 -14.21 -1.84 -24.52
CA ASN A 384 -12.89 -1.98 -25.12
C ASN A 384 -12.94 -1.67 -26.61
N TYR A 385 -12.03 -0.80 -27.07
CA TYR A 385 -11.93 -0.37 -28.46
C TYR A 385 -11.71 -1.53 -29.42
N PHE A 386 -12.31 -1.45 -30.61
CA PHE A 386 -12.14 -2.45 -31.65
C PHE A 386 -10.83 -2.23 -32.41
N LEU A 387 -9.89 -3.18 -32.29
CA LEU A 387 -8.68 -3.21 -33.08
C LEU A 387 -9.01 -3.73 -34.50
N ASN A 388 -8.38 -3.16 -35.52
CA ASN A 388 -8.51 -3.64 -36.91
C ASN A 388 -7.83 -5.00 -37.11
N HIS A 389 -6.75 -5.24 -36.37
CA HIS A 389 -6.00 -6.49 -36.41
C HIS A 389 -5.92 -7.08 -35.01
N GLN A 390 -6.57 -8.23 -34.83
CA GLN A 390 -6.47 -8.97 -33.58
C GLN A 390 -5.60 -10.20 -33.77
N GLU A 391 -4.69 -10.42 -32.83
CA GLU A 391 -3.85 -11.62 -32.79
C GLU A 391 -4.07 -12.34 -31.47
N GLU A 392 -3.88 -13.66 -31.48
CA GLU A 392 -3.74 -14.42 -30.25
C GLU A 392 -2.39 -14.07 -29.61
N ASP A 393 -2.41 -13.54 -28.41
CA ASP A 393 -1.21 -13.11 -27.68
C ASP A 393 -0.88 -14.02 -26.50
N GLY A 394 -1.58 -15.15 -26.39
CA GLY A 394 -1.43 -16.09 -25.28
C GLY A 394 -1.99 -15.58 -23.94
N ASN A 395 -2.56 -14.39 -23.94
CA ASN A 395 -3.14 -13.78 -22.74
C ASN A 395 -4.55 -14.34 -22.51
N GLY A 396 -4.70 -15.22 -21.54
CA GLY A 396 -6.00 -15.72 -21.08
C GLY A 396 -6.79 -14.72 -20.24
N ARG A 397 -6.23 -13.54 -19.95
CA ARG A 397 -6.90 -12.45 -19.25
C ARG A 397 -7.90 -11.75 -20.17
N MET A 398 -8.83 -11.08 -19.53
CA MET A 398 -9.90 -10.37 -20.21
C MET A 398 -9.38 -9.09 -20.86
N ALA A 399 -9.19 -9.16 -22.14
CA ALA A 399 -8.72 -8.04 -22.94
C ALA A 399 -9.31 -8.13 -24.36
N PHE A 400 -10.60 -8.47 -24.45
CA PHE A 400 -11.25 -8.66 -25.73
C PHE A 400 -11.79 -7.35 -26.30
N THR A 401 -11.58 -7.13 -27.57
CA THR A 401 -12.20 -6.07 -28.35
C THR A 401 -13.73 -6.11 -28.19
N GLY A 402 -14.34 -4.95 -27.96
CA GLY A 402 -15.79 -4.83 -27.76
C GLY A 402 -16.30 -5.37 -26.44
N GLN A 403 -15.42 -5.79 -25.52
CA GLN A 403 -15.83 -6.24 -24.20
C GLN A 403 -16.11 -5.05 -23.29
N LEU A 404 -17.20 -5.10 -22.55
CA LEU A 404 -17.49 -4.11 -21.52
C LEU A 404 -16.58 -4.32 -20.31
N HIS A 405 -16.10 -3.23 -19.76
CA HIS A 405 -15.20 -3.19 -18.63
C HIS A 405 -15.72 -2.25 -17.54
N GLY A 406 -15.46 -2.56 -16.29
CA GLY A 406 -15.76 -1.68 -15.16
C GLY A 406 -17.22 -1.73 -14.69
N PHE A 407 -17.88 -2.88 -14.73
CA PHE A 407 -19.24 -3.05 -14.19
C PHE A 407 -19.34 -2.72 -12.69
N ASN A 408 -18.25 -2.83 -11.98
CA ASN A 408 -18.19 -2.55 -10.53
C ASN A 408 -17.71 -1.13 -10.21
N ALA A 409 -17.46 -0.32 -11.24
CA ALA A 409 -17.16 1.09 -11.07
C ALA A 409 -18.31 1.84 -10.40
N PRO A 410 -18.05 2.93 -9.67
CA PRO A 410 -19.12 3.78 -9.13
C PRO A 410 -20.12 4.24 -10.18
N VAL A 411 -19.63 4.56 -11.40
CA VAL A 411 -20.47 4.79 -12.58
C VAL A 411 -20.24 3.63 -13.55
N GLN A 412 -21.27 2.85 -13.80
CA GLN A 412 -21.22 1.69 -14.69
C GLN A 412 -21.04 2.10 -16.17
N PRO A 413 -20.66 1.17 -17.05
CA PRO A 413 -20.47 1.46 -18.49
C PRO A 413 -21.66 2.12 -19.18
N ASP A 414 -22.87 1.87 -18.70
CA ASP A 414 -24.13 2.47 -19.21
C ASP A 414 -24.47 3.81 -18.57
N GLY A 415 -23.61 4.35 -17.69
CA GLY A 415 -23.81 5.61 -16.99
C GLY A 415 -24.68 5.53 -15.74
N THR A 416 -25.15 4.35 -15.35
CA THR A 416 -25.92 4.17 -14.11
C THR A 416 -25.02 4.12 -12.89
N HIS A 417 -25.55 4.53 -11.72
CA HIS A 417 -24.82 4.45 -10.46
C HIS A 417 -24.76 3.02 -9.95
N ASN A 418 -23.58 2.59 -9.50
CA ASN A 418 -23.41 1.36 -8.77
C ASN A 418 -23.82 1.55 -7.29
N TYR A 419 -24.06 0.45 -6.61
CA TYR A 419 -24.50 0.38 -5.21
C TYR A 419 -23.58 1.09 -4.21
N ALA A 420 -22.29 1.28 -4.53
CA ALA A 420 -21.31 1.98 -3.69
C ALA A 420 -21.27 3.50 -3.90
N TYR A 421 -21.84 4.03 -4.99
CA TYR A 421 -21.70 5.44 -5.39
C TYR A 421 -22.10 6.43 -4.28
N ASP A 422 -23.29 6.27 -3.69
CA ASP A 422 -23.78 7.19 -2.66
C ASP A 422 -22.90 7.17 -1.39
N PHE A 423 -22.39 6.01 -1.01
CA PHE A 423 -21.50 5.86 0.15
C PHE A 423 -20.14 6.55 -0.08
N ILE A 424 -19.61 6.48 -1.28
CA ILE A 424 -18.37 7.18 -1.67
C ILE A 424 -18.63 8.70 -1.66
N ALA A 425 -19.74 9.14 -2.28
CA ALA A 425 -20.10 10.55 -2.35
C ALA A 425 -20.32 11.15 -0.95
N ASP A 426 -20.95 10.42 -0.04
CA ASP A 426 -21.13 10.86 1.34
C ASP A 426 -19.80 10.97 2.11
N THR A 427 -18.87 10.04 1.89
CA THR A 427 -17.53 10.13 2.47
C THR A 427 -16.75 11.30 1.88
N ALA A 428 -16.86 11.52 0.58
CA ALA A 428 -16.23 12.64 -0.12
C ALA A 428 -16.67 14.00 0.41
N LYS A 429 -17.94 14.16 0.83
CA LYS A 429 -18.41 15.41 1.47
C LYS A 429 -17.61 15.76 2.72
N SER A 430 -17.41 14.79 3.62
CA SER A 430 -16.58 15.00 4.84
C SER A 430 -15.12 15.31 4.47
N ILE A 431 -14.57 14.63 3.47
CA ILE A 431 -13.22 14.88 2.97
C ILE A 431 -13.09 16.30 2.41
N HIS A 432 -14.04 16.76 1.62
CA HIS A 432 -14.02 18.12 1.05
C HIS A 432 -14.14 19.19 2.11
N ALA A 433 -15.03 19.02 3.08
CA ALA A 433 -15.21 19.97 4.18
C ALA A 433 -13.91 20.13 5.01
N LEU A 434 -13.07 19.10 5.04
CA LEU A 434 -11.83 19.03 5.81
C LEU A 434 -10.57 18.93 4.93
N ASN A 435 -10.66 19.15 3.61
CA ASN A 435 -9.60 18.87 2.64
C ASN A 435 -8.24 19.45 3.06
N SER A 436 -8.19 20.75 3.37
CA SER A 436 -6.95 21.41 3.78
C SER A 436 -6.35 20.84 5.06
N LEU A 437 -7.19 20.47 6.03
CA LEU A 437 -6.75 19.83 7.27
C LEU A 437 -6.22 18.42 7.01
N ILE A 438 -6.95 17.60 6.24
CA ILE A 438 -6.53 16.25 5.84
C ILE A 438 -5.21 16.33 5.08
N ALA A 439 -5.08 17.27 4.14
CA ALA A 439 -3.88 17.43 3.32
C ALA A 439 -2.63 17.80 4.12
N SER A 440 -2.77 18.46 5.26
CA SER A 440 -1.67 18.98 6.08
C SER A 440 -1.42 18.20 7.39
N SER A 441 -2.36 17.36 7.81
CA SER A 441 -2.21 16.59 9.06
C SER A 441 -1.27 15.40 8.89
N LYS A 442 -0.67 14.94 9.99
CA LYS A 442 0.16 13.73 10.06
C LYS A 442 -0.47 12.71 11.01
N GLN A 443 -0.31 11.43 10.72
CA GLN A 443 -0.74 10.37 11.63
C GLN A 443 -0.03 10.52 12.97
N VAL A 444 -0.77 10.35 14.06
CA VAL A 444 -0.19 10.29 15.41
C VAL A 444 0.16 8.84 15.68
N LEU A 445 1.46 8.59 15.79
CA LEU A 445 2.01 7.25 15.98
C LEU A 445 2.30 6.99 17.45
N ASP A 446 2.16 5.74 17.85
CA ASP A 446 2.67 5.22 19.11
C ASP A 446 4.18 4.90 18.98
N SER A 447 4.87 4.65 20.08
CA SER A 447 6.32 4.38 20.06
C SER A 447 6.62 2.94 19.64
N VAL A 448 6.17 2.55 18.44
CA VAL A 448 6.34 1.22 17.85
C VAL A 448 6.72 1.36 16.37
N SER A 449 7.76 0.63 15.95
CA SER A 449 8.16 0.55 14.54
C SER A 449 8.24 -0.91 14.09
N MET A 450 7.62 -1.23 12.96
CA MET A 450 7.76 -2.54 12.34
C MET A 450 9.00 -2.54 11.42
N ALA A 451 9.84 -3.55 11.55
CA ALA A 451 11.02 -3.71 10.71
C ALA A 451 10.62 -4.17 9.29
N PHE A 452 11.11 -3.47 8.28
CA PHE A 452 11.13 -3.94 6.92
C PHE A 452 12.56 -4.35 6.55
N ILE A 453 12.70 -5.54 5.98
CA ILE A 453 13.97 -6.09 5.52
C ILE A 453 13.87 -6.26 4.00
N PRO A 454 14.34 -5.30 3.18
CA PRO A 454 14.20 -5.35 1.72
C PRO A 454 14.69 -6.66 1.10
N ASP A 455 15.78 -7.23 1.59
CA ASP A 455 16.34 -8.48 1.05
C ASP A 455 15.47 -9.72 1.34
N TYR A 456 14.50 -9.64 2.23
CA TYR A 456 13.47 -10.69 2.36
C TYR A 456 12.56 -10.77 1.13
N PHE A 457 12.48 -9.68 0.37
CA PHE A 457 11.65 -9.51 -0.81
C PHE A 457 12.49 -9.30 -2.08
N LEU A 458 13.71 -9.81 -2.08
CA LEU A 458 14.63 -9.77 -3.22
C LEU A 458 14.38 -10.91 -4.22
N THR A 459 13.55 -11.86 -3.87
CA THR A 459 13.29 -13.08 -4.63
C THR A 459 12.42 -12.81 -5.85
N GLU A 460 12.99 -12.31 -6.93
CA GLU A 460 12.25 -12.16 -8.18
C GLU A 460 12.01 -13.51 -8.86
N ALA A 461 13.01 -14.38 -8.84
CA ALA A 461 12.93 -15.66 -9.52
C ALA A 461 13.49 -16.79 -8.67
N VAL A 462 12.79 -17.90 -8.66
CA VAL A 462 13.15 -19.11 -7.91
C VAL A 462 13.24 -20.29 -8.88
N TYR A 463 14.42 -20.87 -9.02
CA TYR A 463 14.62 -22.03 -9.90
C TYR A 463 14.05 -23.29 -9.26
N ASP A 464 13.03 -23.88 -9.91
CA ASP A 464 12.28 -25.02 -9.35
C ASP A 464 13.11 -26.27 -9.04
N LYS A 465 14.23 -26.45 -9.74
CA LYS A 465 15.12 -27.60 -9.54
C LYS A 465 16.20 -27.39 -8.50
N SER A 466 16.29 -26.22 -7.86
CA SER A 466 17.21 -25.97 -6.76
C SER A 466 16.51 -26.15 -5.41
N ASP A 467 16.86 -27.18 -4.69
CA ASP A 467 16.38 -27.44 -3.33
C ASP A 467 16.73 -26.33 -2.36
N LYS A 468 17.92 -25.73 -2.49
CA LYS A 468 18.34 -24.63 -1.61
C LYS A 468 17.52 -23.37 -1.84
N MET A 469 17.32 -22.98 -3.10
CA MET A 469 16.47 -21.82 -3.42
C MET A 469 15.05 -22.05 -2.92
N GLN A 470 14.47 -23.22 -3.20
CA GLN A 470 13.11 -23.57 -2.77
C GLN A 470 12.97 -23.50 -1.24
N LYS A 471 13.92 -24.08 -0.50
CA LYS A 471 13.90 -24.06 0.98
C LYS A 471 13.98 -22.62 1.52
N MET A 472 14.86 -21.80 0.99
CA MET A 472 14.99 -20.42 1.40
C MET A 472 13.72 -19.61 1.05
N TYR A 473 13.24 -19.73 -0.19
CA TYR A 473 12.04 -19.04 -0.65
C TYR A 473 10.82 -19.37 0.21
N HIS A 474 10.54 -20.66 0.44
CA HIS A 474 9.40 -21.07 1.27
C HIS A 474 9.53 -20.61 2.72
N ASN A 475 10.74 -20.62 3.28
CA ASN A 475 10.96 -20.09 4.62
C ASN A 475 10.74 -18.57 4.67
N LEU A 476 11.31 -17.81 3.73
CA LEU A 476 11.08 -16.37 3.64
C LEU A 476 9.60 -16.06 3.43
N LYS A 477 8.93 -16.73 2.50
CA LYS A 477 7.52 -16.52 2.20
C LYS A 477 6.64 -16.76 3.44
N ARG A 478 6.91 -17.82 4.21
CA ARG A 478 6.21 -18.10 5.47
C ARG A 478 6.32 -16.96 6.48
N PHE A 479 7.50 -16.35 6.61
CA PHE A 479 7.78 -15.40 7.69
C PHE A 479 7.77 -13.93 7.29
N ARG A 480 7.73 -13.59 6.02
CA ARG A 480 7.69 -12.20 5.55
C ARG A 480 6.28 -11.64 5.34
N CYS A 481 5.30 -12.49 4.96
CA CYS A 481 3.95 -12.09 4.62
C CYS A 481 2.90 -12.99 5.27
N GLU A 482 2.86 -14.25 4.86
CA GLU A 482 1.82 -15.19 5.27
C GLU A 482 1.85 -15.46 6.76
N GLY A 483 0.74 -15.22 7.43
CA GLY A 483 0.56 -15.53 8.84
C GLY A 483 1.24 -14.57 9.82
N GLN A 484 2.31 -13.89 9.44
CA GLN A 484 3.03 -12.99 10.34
C GLN A 484 2.35 -11.63 10.44
N ILE A 485 2.03 -11.03 9.33
CA ILE A 485 1.29 -9.77 9.28
C ILE A 485 -0.12 -9.99 9.80
N ASP A 486 -0.73 -11.12 9.47
CA ASP A 486 -2.04 -11.52 10.01
C ASP A 486 -2.02 -11.63 11.54
N GLN A 487 -0.94 -12.13 12.13
CA GLN A 487 -0.87 -12.31 13.59
C GLN A 487 -0.46 -11.01 14.27
N VAL A 488 0.71 -10.48 13.91
CA VAL A 488 1.31 -9.34 14.62
C VAL A 488 0.62 -8.03 14.26
N GLY A 489 0.33 -7.82 12.97
CA GLY A 489 -0.38 -6.62 12.51
C GLY A 489 -1.78 -6.52 13.13
N ARG A 490 -2.55 -7.62 13.15
CA ARG A 490 -3.86 -7.65 13.82
C ARG A 490 -3.75 -7.48 15.33
N ALA A 491 -2.73 -8.06 15.96
CA ALA A 491 -2.52 -7.86 17.38
C ALA A 491 -2.27 -6.38 17.70
N LEU A 492 -1.38 -5.72 16.98
CA LEU A 492 -1.11 -4.29 17.16
C LEU A 492 -2.37 -3.45 16.92
N LEU A 493 -3.02 -3.62 15.78
CA LEU A 493 -4.20 -2.83 15.42
C LEU A 493 -5.43 -3.17 16.26
N GLY A 494 -5.53 -4.41 16.76
CA GLY A 494 -6.58 -4.81 17.71
C GLY A 494 -6.48 -4.10 19.06
N TYR A 495 -5.28 -3.63 19.42
CA TYR A 495 -5.04 -2.71 20.55
C TYR A 495 -4.98 -1.24 20.15
N HIS A 496 -5.39 -0.93 18.92
CA HIS A 496 -5.38 0.43 18.36
C HIS A 496 -4.00 1.10 18.36
N ILE A 497 -2.93 0.28 18.35
CA ILE A 497 -1.56 0.77 18.26
C ILE A 497 -1.29 1.23 16.84
N SER A 498 -1.00 2.52 16.70
CA SER A 498 -0.58 3.11 15.43
C SER A 498 0.95 3.05 15.33
N PHE A 499 1.47 2.37 14.32
CA PHE A 499 2.91 2.14 14.16
C PHE A 499 3.39 2.56 12.78
N ASP A 500 4.67 2.91 12.69
CA ASP A 500 5.39 3.13 11.44
C ASP A 500 6.20 1.90 11.02
N VAL A 501 6.83 2.00 9.87
CA VAL A 501 7.77 1.00 9.35
C VAL A 501 9.15 1.64 9.26
N VAL A 502 10.20 0.86 9.51
CA VAL A 502 11.59 1.26 9.35
C VAL A 502 12.35 0.25 8.47
N ASP A 503 13.06 0.75 7.47
CA ASP A 503 14.01 -0.05 6.68
C ASP A 503 15.26 -0.33 7.53
N VAL A 504 15.27 -1.47 8.19
CA VAL A 504 16.39 -1.82 9.10
C VAL A 504 17.69 -2.15 8.38
N GLN A 505 17.68 -2.32 7.05
CA GLN A 505 18.93 -2.49 6.30
C GLN A 505 19.64 -1.16 6.05
N ASN A 506 18.91 -0.13 5.71
CA ASN A 506 19.43 1.15 5.23
C ASN A 506 19.28 2.28 6.23
N GLU A 507 18.33 2.22 7.18
CA GLU A 507 18.06 3.27 8.16
C GLU A 507 18.40 2.84 9.60
N GLU A 508 18.62 3.81 10.48
CA GLU A 508 18.81 3.56 11.91
C GLU A 508 17.48 3.23 12.60
N ILE A 509 17.53 2.30 13.56
CA ILE A 509 16.37 1.93 14.35
C ILE A 509 16.07 3.05 15.37
N PRO A 510 14.85 3.61 15.40
CA PRO A 510 14.51 4.70 16.33
C PRO A 510 14.67 4.27 17.80
N MET A 511 15.60 4.86 18.52
CA MET A 511 15.72 4.62 19.95
C MET A 511 14.49 5.14 20.69
N GLY A 512 13.97 4.35 21.62
CA GLY A 512 12.73 4.67 22.33
C GLY A 512 11.49 3.96 21.77
N HIS A 513 11.48 3.58 20.49
CA HIS A 513 10.45 2.71 19.93
C HIS A 513 10.68 1.24 20.31
N ALA A 514 9.61 0.48 20.39
CA ALA A 514 9.69 -0.97 20.36
C ALA A 514 9.78 -1.42 18.90
N LEU A 515 10.82 -2.17 18.56
CA LEU A 515 11.00 -2.72 17.21
C LEU A 515 10.25 -4.05 17.10
N VAL A 516 9.37 -4.16 16.14
CA VAL A 516 8.64 -5.40 15.81
C VAL A 516 9.26 -6.01 14.57
N ILE A 517 9.75 -7.24 14.67
CA ILE A 517 10.47 -7.92 13.58
C ILE A 517 9.73 -9.18 13.18
N LEU A 518 9.36 -9.28 11.91
CA LEU A 518 8.93 -10.52 11.29
C LEU A 518 10.18 -11.24 10.77
N SER A 519 10.59 -12.31 11.45
CA SER A 519 11.91 -12.91 11.28
C SER A 519 11.83 -14.30 10.67
N ALA A 520 12.69 -14.55 9.70
CA ALA A 520 12.91 -15.83 9.06
C ALA A 520 14.20 -16.50 9.55
N ARG A 521 14.42 -17.76 9.13
CA ARG A 521 15.67 -18.52 9.39
C ARG A 521 16.89 -17.86 8.77
N TYR A 522 16.68 -17.15 7.68
CA TYR A 522 17.69 -16.39 6.94
C TYR A 522 17.55 -14.91 7.27
N MET A 523 18.63 -14.21 7.51
CA MET A 523 18.64 -12.77 7.75
C MET A 523 20.00 -12.19 7.41
N PRO A 524 20.05 -11.03 6.71
CA PRO A 524 21.34 -10.38 6.40
C PRO A 524 22.18 -10.20 7.66
N GLN A 525 23.45 -10.54 7.60
CA GLN A 525 24.39 -10.45 8.73
C GLN A 525 24.37 -9.05 9.36
N LYS A 526 24.36 -8.00 8.53
CA LYS A 526 24.32 -6.61 8.99
C LYS A 526 23.07 -6.29 9.80
N VAL A 527 21.92 -6.87 9.42
CA VAL A 527 20.65 -6.68 10.14
C VAL A 527 20.71 -7.37 11.49
N GLN A 528 21.20 -8.62 11.56
CA GLN A 528 21.37 -9.31 12.84
C GLN A 528 22.26 -8.48 13.79
N GLN A 529 23.38 -7.95 13.30
CA GLN A 529 24.29 -7.13 14.10
C GLN A 529 23.62 -5.82 14.55
N LYS A 530 22.84 -5.15 13.67
CA LYS A 530 22.13 -3.92 14.02
C LYS A 530 21.10 -4.17 15.13
N ILE A 531 20.35 -5.28 15.06
CA ILE A 531 19.40 -5.67 16.11
C ILE A 531 20.12 -5.90 17.46
N VAL A 532 21.25 -6.60 17.45
CA VAL A 532 22.06 -6.83 18.66
C VAL A 532 22.54 -5.51 19.24
N ASN A 533 23.09 -4.63 18.42
CA ASN A 533 23.52 -3.30 18.83
C ASN A 533 22.38 -2.47 19.44
N PHE A 534 21.21 -2.49 18.82
CA PHE A 534 20.01 -1.83 19.33
C PHE A 534 19.61 -2.35 20.72
N LEU A 535 19.64 -3.67 20.90
CA LEU A 535 19.36 -4.31 22.20
C LEU A 535 20.41 -3.95 23.26
N GLU A 536 21.71 -3.97 22.91
CA GLU A 536 22.78 -3.62 23.83
C GLU A 536 22.63 -2.20 24.40
N HIS A 537 22.09 -1.27 23.60
CA HIS A 537 21.82 0.11 23.98
C HIS A 537 20.45 0.34 24.63
N GLY A 538 19.74 -0.71 25.00
CA GLY A 538 18.48 -0.60 25.75
C GLY A 538 17.22 -0.72 24.88
N GLY A 539 17.35 -1.10 23.63
CA GLY A 539 16.23 -1.32 22.72
C GLY A 539 15.27 -2.40 23.20
N ARG A 540 14.04 -2.30 22.75
CA ARG A 540 12.96 -3.28 23.01
C ARG A 540 12.58 -3.92 21.69
N VAL A 541 12.61 -5.25 21.62
CA VAL A 541 12.34 -6.00 20.38
C VAL A 541 11.25 -7.03 20.64
N LEU A 542 10.24 -7.02 19.78
CA LEU A 542 9.32 -8.13 19.55
C LEU A 542 9.76 -8.84 18.29
N LEU A 543 10.24 -10.07 18.42
CA LEU A 543 10.56 -10.91 17.29
C LEU A 543 9.48 -11.99 17.14
N TYR A 544 8.89 -12.10 15.96
CA TYR A 544 7.93 -13.13 15.63
C TYR A 544 8.40 -13.90 14.39
N GLY A 545 8.45 -15.24 14.51
CA GLY A 545 8.96 -16.11 13.44
C GLY A 545 10.13 -16.96 13.90
N GLU A 546 11.22 -17.02 13.16
CA GLU A 546 12.41 -17.78 13.54
C GLU A 546 13.54 -16.89 14.05
N ILE A 547 14.30 -17.35 15.03
CA ILE A 547 15.61 -16.77 15.33
C ILE A 547 16.53 -17.17 14.17
N PRO A 548 17.14 -16.19 13.46
CA PRO A 548 17.96 -16.48 12.29
C PRO A 548 19.23 -17.29 12.65
N VAL A 549 19.60 -18.21 11.77
CA VAL A 549 20.82 -19.03 11.88
C VAL A 549 21.66 -19.01 10.60
N PHE A 550 21.16 -18.40 9.54
CA PHE A 550 21.84 -18.24 8.26
C PHE A 550 21.79 -16.78 7.80
N ASP A 551 22.77 -16.40 6.97
CA ASP A 551 22.70 -15.22 6.13
C ASP A 551 21.85 -15.49 4.86
N MET A 552 21.76 -14.50 3.96
CA MET A 552 20.94 -14.62 2.75
C MET A 552 21.57 -15.51 1.66
N GLU A 553 22.80 -15.94 1.83
CA GLU A 553 23.49 -16.91 0.94
C GLU A 553 23.57 -18.32 1.56
N GLY A 554 22.91 -18.51 2.72
CA GLY A 554 22.83 -19.81 3.40
C GLY A 554 24.07 -20.13 4.22
N HIS A 555 25.00 -19.22 4.43
CA HIS A 555 26.13 -19.40 5.32
C HIS A 555 25.67 -19.27 6.78
N ALA A 556 26.29 -20.03 7.68
CA ALA A 556 25.97 -19.98 9.10
C ALA A 556 26.19 -18.57 9.66
N CYS A 557 25.14 -17.96 10.20
CA CYS A 557 25.14 -16.63 10.79
C CYS A 557 24.24 -16.60 12.03
N THR A 558 24.83 -16.72 13.20
CA THR A 558 24.15 -16.92 14.49
C THR A 558 24.25 -15.73 15.44
N ILE A 559 24.54 -14.54 14.93
CA ILE A 559 24.85 -13.34 15.72
C ILE A 559 23.74 -13.04 16.75
N LEU A 560 22.49 -13.02 16.32
CA LEU A 560 21.37 -12.76 17.21
C LEU A 560 21.12 -13.93 18.18
N LYS A 561 21.20 -15.17 17.67
CA LYS A 561 21.05 -16.39 18.49
C LYS A 561 22.07 -16.41 19.62
N ASP A 562 23.34 -16.13 19.31
CA ASP A 562 24.44 -16.14 20.27
C ASP A 562 24.31 -15.01 21.30
N ALA A 563 23.92 -13.81 20.87
CA ALA A 563 23.63 -12.69 21.80
C ALA A 563 22.49 -13.01 22.77
N MET A 564 21.50 -13.78 22.35
CA MET A 564 20.40 -14.30 23.18
C MET A 564 20.84 -15.50 24.05
N LYS A 565 22.03 -16.04 23.86
CA LYS A 565 22.57 -17.24 24.56
C LYS A 565 21.68 -18.46 24.40
N LEU A 566 21.21 -18.70 23.16
CA LEU A 566 20.41 -19.84 22.81
C LEU A 566 21.27 -20.98 22.24
N GLY A 567 20.90 -22.22 22.57
CA GLY A 567 21.45 -23.40 21.92
C GLY A 567 20.97 -23.58 20.49
N ASP A 568 21.31 -24.72 19.89
CA ASP A 568 20.83 -25.02 18.54
C ASP A 568 19.34 -25.32 18.56
N PRO A 569 18.59 -24.79 17.58
CA PRO A 569 17.14 -25.01 17.52
C PRO A 569 16.77 -26.39 16.95
N GLU A 570 15.64 -26.87 17.38
CA GLU A 570 14.90 -27.95 16.71
C GLU A 570 13.68 -27.36 16.00
N TYR A 571 13.25 -28.01 14.95
CA TYR A 571 12.12 -27.54 14.16
C TYR A 571 11.01 -28.58 14.16
N VAL A 572 9.79 -28.15 14.41
CA VAL A 572 8.61 -29.02 14.38
C VAL A 572 7.55 -28.34 13.50
N GLU A 573 7.00 -29.12 12.58
CA GLU A 573 5.92 -28.68 11.71
C GLU A 573 4.76 -29.67 11.78
N ASN A 574 3.54 -29.19 11.52
CA ASN A 574 2.39 -30.06 11.36
C ASN A 574 2.53 -30.84 10.04
N ASN A 575 2.60 -32.17 10.15
CA ASN A 575 2.67 -33.05 9.00
C ASN A 575 1.86 -34.33 9.26
N PRO A 576 0.80 -34.62 8.53
CA PRO A 576 0.17 -33.75 7.51
C PRO A 576 -0.45 -32.46 8.07
N PRO A 577 -0.79 -31.48 7.20
CA PRO A 577 -1.23 -30.13 7.63
C PRO A 577 -2.51 -30.10 8.48
N VAL A 578 -3.15 -31.22 8.72
CA VAL A 578 -4.33 -31.38 9.59
C VAL A 578 -3.99 -31.59 11.06
N TYR A 579 -2.73 -31.87 11.41
CA TYR A 579 -2.26 -31.98 12.79
C TYR A 579 -1.62 -30.68 13.24
N PHE A 580 -2.06 -30.18 14.37
CA PHE A 580 -1.58 -28.94 14.95
C PHE A 580 -0.63 -29.19 16.11
N LEU A 581 0.36 -28.33 16.26
CA LEU A 581 1.17 -28.27 17.47
C LEU A 581 0.38 -27.60 18.57
N SER A 582 0.43 -28.14 19.78
CA SER A 582 -0.20 -27.52 20.95
C SER A 582 0.81 -26.64 21.69
N MET A 583 0.46 -25.40 21.97
CA MET A 583 1.32 -24.44 22.63
C MET A 583 0.70 -23.92 23.91
N ASP A 584 1.45 -24.06 25.01
CA ASP A 584 1.07 -23.61 26.35
C ASP A 584 1.85 -22.40 26.78
N THR A 585 1.20 -21.43 27.39
CA THR A 585 1.88 -20.37 28.11
C THR A 585 2.54 -20.92 29.40
N CYS A 586 3.71 -20.40 29.74
CA CYS A 586 4.46 -20.83 30.92
C CYS A 586 5.27 -19.66 31.54
N GLY A 587 6.10 -19.96 32.53
CA GLY A 587 6.98 -18.96 33.16
C GLY A 587 6.22 -17.75 33.70
N SER A 588 6.68 -16.54 33.35
CA SER A 588 6.06 -15.28 33.78
C SER A 588 4.65 -15.07 33.20
N PHE A 589 4.30 -15.72 32.09
CA PHE A 589 2.96 -15.64 31.52
C PHE A 589 1.96 -16.60 32.16
N GLY A 590 2.45 -17.61 32.92
CA GLY A 590 1.63 -18.56 33.66
C GLY A 590 0.67 -19.35 32.77
N ASN A 591 -0.43 -19.82 33.33
CA ASN A 591 -1.49 -20.55 32.61
C ASN A 591 -2.71 -19.65 32.35
N ALA A 592 -2.50 -18.36 32.19
CA ALA A 592 -3.60 -17.40 32.06
C ALA A 592 -4.33 -17.47 30.73
N VAL A 593 -3.74 -18.13 29.75
CA VAL A 593 -4.29 -18.26 28.39
C VAL A 593 -4.53 -19.75 28.11
N PRO A 594 -5.68 -20.12 27.54
CA PRO A 594 -5.90 -21.49 27.08
C PRO A 594 -4.83 -21.93 26.08
N MET A 595 -4.55 -23.24 26.07
CA MET A 595 -3.68 -23.84 25.05
C MET A 595 -4.15 -23.46 23.65
N GLN A 596 -3.21 -23.06 22.80
CA GLN A 596 -3.47 -22.69 21.41
C GLN A 596 -2.82 -23.69 20.46
N CYS A 597 -3.32 -23.72 19.23
CA CYS A 597 -2.78 -24.57 18.17
C CYS A 597 -2.00 -23.74 17.15
N GLY A 598 -0.87 -24.26 16.70
CA GLY A 598 -0.05 -23.68 15.65
C GLY A 598 0.44 -24.71 14.64
N GLY A 599 0.95 -24.27 13.50
CA GLY A 599 1.43 -25.16 12.44
C GLY A 599 2.94 -25.38 12.45
N PHE A 600 3.69 -24.51 13.15
CA PHE A 600 5.15 -24.52 13.16
C PHE A 600 5.70 -24.04 14.50
N ALA A 601 6.84 -24.58 14.92
CA ALA A 601 7.64 -24.04 16.02
C ALA A 601 9.14 -24.33 15.82
N GLN A 602 9.94 -23.30 16.05
CA GLN A 602 11.37 -23.43 16.30
C GLN A 602 11.57 -23.54 17.82
N LEU A 603 12.11 -24.65 18.25
CA LEU A 603 12.16 -25.07 19.65
C LEU A 603 13.56 -24.94 20.23
N PHE A 604 13.62 -24.49 21.48
CA PHE A 604 14.85 -24.37 22.25
C PHE A 604 14.71 -25.11 23.60
N ALA A 605 15.84 -25.48 24.19
CA ALA A 605 15.86 -26.06 25.52
C ALA A 605 15.20 -25.09 26.52
N MET A 606 14.30 -25.63 27.39
CA MET A 606 13.59 -24.82 28.39
C MET A 606 14.56 -24.24 29.42
N ASP A 607 14.41 -22.94 29.66
CA ASP A 607 15.04 -22.23 30.77
C ASP A 607 14.06 -21.27 31.45
N SER A 608 14.57 -20.47 32.40
CA SER A 608 13.73 -19.52 33.17
C SER A 608 13.17 -18.36 32.35
N SER A 609 13.59 -18.16 31.12
CA SER A 609 13.10 -17.10 30.20
C SER A 609 11.91 -17.53 29.36
N GLY A 610 11.55 -18.81 29.37
CA GLY A 610 10.45 -19.35 28.59
C GLY A 610 9.10 -18.77 29.02
N ILE A 611 8.30 -18.33 28.05
CA ILE A 611 6.93 -17.81 28.23
C ILE A 611 5.91 -18.63 27.45
N LEU A 612 6.37 -19.37 26.45
CA LEU A 612 5.56 -20.27 25.62
C LEU A 612 6.35 -21.55 25.35
N LYS A 613 5.70 -22.69 25.43
CA LYS A 613 6.30 -23.99 25.16
C LYS A 613 5.41 -24.81 24.22
N GLU A 614 6.05 -25.67 23.41
CA GLU A 614 5.36 -26.75 22.73
C GLU A 614 5.02 -27.84 23.75
N HIS A 615 3.75 -28.27 23.81
CA HIS A 615 3.23 -29.13 24.84
C HIS A 615 3.87 -30.55 24.87
N GLY A 616 4.07 -31.11 23.66
CA GLY A 616 4.55 -32.50 23.53
C GLY A 616 6.00 -32.68 23.96
N SER A 617 6.89 -31.77 23.53
CA SER A 617 8.32 -31.82 23.88
C SER A 617 8.66 -31.12 25.19
N GLY A 618 7.81 -30.21 25.65
CA GLY A 618 8.09 -29.31 26.78
C GLY A 618 9.16 -28.27 26.50
N LYS A 619 9.63 -28.13 25.25
CA LYS A 619 10.64 -27.15 24.83
C LYS A 619 10.01 -25.78 24.58
N MET A 620 10.77 -24.71 24.80
CA MET A 620 10.26 -23.37 24.61
C MET A 620 10.22 -22.95 23.13
N CYS A 621 9.12 -22.30 22.75
CA CYS A 621 8.91 -21.61 21.47
C CYS A 621 8.49 -20.14 21.67
N GLY A 622 8.64 -19.63 22.87
CA GLY A 622 8.53 -18.20 23.19
C GLY A 622 9.32 -17.87 24.44
N MET A 623 10.01 -16.74 24.44
CA MET A 623 10.93 -16.36 25.50
C MET A 623 11.10 -14.85 25.63
N VAL A 624 11.43 -14.42 26.86
CA VAL A 624 11.85 -13.04 27.12
C VAL A 624 13.29 -13.06 27.60
N LYS A 625 14.18 -12.45 26.81
CA LYS A 625 15.60 -12.41 27.10
C LYS A 625 16.10 -10.98 27.27
N ARG A 626 17.15 -10.81 28.07
CA ARG A 626 17.93 -9.57 28.14
C ARG A 626 19.20 -9.72 27.29
N VAL A 627 19.48 -8.72 26.47
CA VAL A 627 20.72 -8.59 25.69
C VAL A 627 21.25 -7.19 26.00
N GLY A 628 22.42 -7.11 26.64
CA GLY A 628 22.92 -5.84 27.17
C GLY A 628 21.92 -5.20 28.14
N SER A 629 21.59 -3.95 27.93
CA SER A 629 20.56 -3.23 28.68
C SER A 629 19.14 -3.36 28.12
N GLY A 630 18.98 -3.95 26.93
CA GLY A 630 17.73 -4.12 26.23
C GLY A 630 17.00 -5.42 26.54
N LYS A 631 15.87 -5.57 25.89
CA LYS A 631 14.95 -6.71 26.08
C LYS A 631 14.40 -7.17 24.74
N ILE A 632 14.38 -8.47 24.54
CA ILE A 632 13.73 -9.12 23.40
C ILE A 632 12.68 -10.11 23.89
N CYS A 633 11.46 -9.99 23.38
CA CYS A 633 10.42 -10.98 23.46
C CYS A 633 10.37 -11.69 22.10
N ALA A 634 10.73 -12.96 22.06
CA ALA A 634 10.72 -13.75 20.83
C ALA A 634 9.63 -14.82 20.92
N ILE A 635 8.80 -14.89 19.88
CA ILE A 635 7.77 -15.90 19.69
C ILE A 635 8.16 -16.67 18.44
N THR A 636 8.67 -17.91 18.64
CA THR A 636 9.28 -18.72 17.58
C THR A 636 8.37 -19.86 17.11
N GLY A 637 7.07 -19.62 17.14
CA GLY A 637 6.04 -20.52 16.63
C GLY A 637 4.87 -19.73 16.06
N THR A 638 4.07 -20.36 15.21
CA THR A 638 2.83 -19.75 14.72
C THR A 638 1.78 -19.73 15.84
N TYR A 639 1.73 -18.64 16.58
CA TYR A 639 0.79 -18.45 17.68
C TYR A 639 -0.35 -17.53 17.25
N PRO A 640 -1.61 -17.92 17.41
CA PRO A 640 -2.74 -17.13 16.91
C PRO A 640 -2.94 -15.80 17.66
N VAL A 641 -3.81 -14.95 17.13
CA VAL A 641 -4.20 -13.69 17.79
C VAL A 641 -5.14 -14.01 18.96
N GLU A 642 -4.55 -14.33 20.09
CA GLU A 642 -5.23 -14.48 21.37
C GLU A 642 -4.89 -13.24 22.22
N MET A 643 -5.83 -12.32 22.37
CA MET A 643 -5.58 -10.98 22.89
C MET A 643 -4.97 -10.98 24.30
N ARG A 644 -5.36 -11.85 25.21
CA ARG A 644 -4.79 -11.94 26.57
C ARG A 644 -3.31 -12.33 26.58
N PHE A 645 -2.86 -13.07 25.55
CA PHE A 645 -1.43 -13.37 25.37
C PHE A 645 -0.69 -12.11 24.89
N TRP A 646 -1.25 -11.47 23.87
CA TRP A 646 -0.65 -10.26 23.31
C TRP A 646 -0.63 -9.10 24.29
N ASP A 647 -1.63 -8.99 25.17
CA ASP A 647 -1.63 -8.03 26.27
C ASP A 647 -0.38 -8.18 27.14
N LYS A 648 -0.05 -9.42 27.55
CA LYS A 648 1.19 -9.71 28.29
C LYS A 648 2.46 -9.39 27.51
N VAL A 649 2.48 -9.69 26.20
CA VAL A 649 3.63 -9.34 25.34
C VAL A 649 3.84 -7.83 25.28
N PHE A 650 2.76 -7.08 25.09
CA PHE A 650 2.81 -5.62 25.00
C PHE A 650 3.16 -4.98 26.34
N GLU A 651 2.61 -5.48 27.45
CA GLU A 651 2.99 -5.07 28.79
C GLU A 651 4.49 -5.30 29.06
N GLU A 652 5.01 -6.48 28.69
CA GLU A 652 6.42 -6.85 28.86
C GLU A 652 7.37 -5.93 28.09
N LEU A 653 6.94 -5.46 26.92
CA LEU A 653 7.69 -4.55 26.05
C LEU A 653 7.32 -3.07 26.23
N LYS A 654 6.38 -2.76 27.14
CA LYS A 654 5.86 -1.40 27.36
C LYS A 654 5.34 -0.77 26.05
N ILE A 655 4.57 -1.53 25.33
CA ILE A 655 3.86 -1.09 24.12
C ILE A 655 2.45 -0.68 24.56
N HIS A 656 2.06 0.55 24.27
CA HIS A 656 0.74 1.09 24.65
C HIS A 656 0.21 1.95 23.53
N SER A 657 -1.11 1.99 23.38
CA SER A 657 -1.80 2.90 22.49
C SER A 657 -2.28 4.14 23.23
N ALA A 658 -2.27 5.26 22.55
CA ALA A 658 -2.92 6.48 23.02
C ALA A 658 -4.46 6.42 22.94
N ILE A 659 -5.01 5.54 22.10
CA ILE A 659 -6.45 5.30 21.93
C ILE A 659 -6.81 4.02 22.68
N GLU A 660 -7.65 4.13 23.71
CA GLU A 660 -8.13 2.99 24.47
C GLU A 660 -9.62 2.76 24.18
N ILE A 661 -9.93 1.56 23.68
CA ILE A 661 -11.30 1.05 23.52
C ILE A 661 -11.30 -0.35 24.13
N GLU A 662 -12.40 -0.76 24.75
CA GLU A 662 -12.47 -2.08 25.37
C GLU A 662 -12.12 -3.20 24.38
N PHE A 663 -11.07 -3.96 24.67
CA PHE A 663 -10.44 -4.89 23.73
C PHE A 663 -11.31 -6.10 23.32
N TYR A 664 -12.24 -6.54 24.16
CA TYR A 664 -13.15 -7.63 23.82
C TYR A 664 -14.20 -7.22 22.75
N ARG A 665 -14.23 -5.95 22.39
CA ARG A 665 -15.01 -5.43 21.27
C ARG A 665 -14.13 -5.23 20.04
N GLN A 666 -13.55 -6.34 19.58
CA GLN A 666 -12.72 -6.38 18.37
C GLN A 666 -13.50 -5.95 17.11
N GLY A 667 -12.79 -5.83 16.00
CA GLY A 667 -13.39 -5.39 14.73
C GLY A 667 -13.64 -3.89 14.67
N ILE A 668 -12.88 -3.09 15.46
CA ILE A 668 -12.85 -1.65 15.40
C ILE A 668 -11.46 -1.20 14.95
N TYR A 669 -11.40 -0.43 13.89
CA TYR A 669 -10.20 0.32 13.55
C TYR A 669 -10.32 1.73 14.11
N ALA A 670 -9.29 2.19 14.80
CA ALA A 670 -9.20 3.55 15.33
C ALA A 670 -7.80 4.11 15.09
N SER A 671 -7.72 5.33 14.60
CA SER A 671 -6.49 6.06 14.38
C SER A 671 -6.75 7.56 14.43
N ARG A 672 -5.72 8.39 14.58
CA ARG A 672 -5.84 9.85 14.59
C ARG A 672 -4.76 10.53 13.77
N THR A 673 -5.12 11.68 13.22
CA THR A 673 -4.16 12.59 12.59
C THR A 673 -4.14 13.93 13.32
N ARG A 674 -3.02 14.63 13.25
CA ARG A 674 -2.82 15.95 13.87
C ARG A 674 -2.11 16.89 12.93
N SER A 675 -2.61 18.11 12.83
CA SER A 675 -1.95 19.21 12.12
C SER A 675 -0.90 19.87 13.01
N GLU A 676 -0.03 20.69 12.41
CA GLU A 676 1.02 21.41 13.14
C GLU A 676 0.47 22.39 14.19
N ASP A 677 -0.72 22.96 13.98
CA ASP A 677 -1.39 23.86 14.92
C ASP A 677 -2.31 23.11 15.93
N GLY A 678 -2.20 21.79 15.99
CA GLY A 678 -2.83 20.94 17.01
C GLY A 678 -4.28 20.56 16.75
N GLN A 679 -4.81 20.78 15.56
CA GLN A 679 -6.11 20.25 15.16
C GLN A 679 -6.02 18.75 14.91
N GLU A 680 -6.98 17.97 15.36
CA GLU A 680 -6.96 16.51 15.19
C GLU A 680 -8.25 15.99 14.54
N LEU A 681 -8.10 14.89 13.85
CA LEU A 681 -9.20 14.07 13.31
C LEU A 681 -9.06 12.66 13.89
N LEU A 682 -10.14 12.16 14.50
CA LEU A 682 -10.24 10.78 14.95
C LEU A 682 -11.01 9.97 13.90
N TYR A 683 -10.39 8.93 13.39
CA TYR A 683 -10.96 8.00 12.43
C TYR A 683 -11.43 6.76 13.18
N LEU A 684 -12.70 6.41 13.01
CA LEU A 684 -13.31 5.23 13.60
C LEU A 684 -14.00 4.40 12.53
N ILE A 685 -13.75 3.10 12.50
CA ILE A 685 -14.38 2.17 11.57
C ILE A 685 -14.88 0.94 12.32
N ASN A 686 -16.15 0.60 12.17
CA ASN A 686 -16.68 -0.68 12.59
C ASN A 686 -16.58 -1.67 11.41
N LEU A 687 -15.68 -2.63 11.52
CA LEU A 687 -15.45 -3.66 10.51
C LEU A 687 -16.50 -4.78 10.54
N ASP A 688 -17.30 -4.86 11.61
CA ASP A 688 -18.30 -5.90 11.83
C ASP A 688 -19.69 -5.50 11.34
N CYS A 689 -20.56 -6.49 11.24
CA CYS A 689 -21.98 -6.31 10.89
C CYS A 689 -22.90 -6.18 12.11
N VAL A 690 -22.36 -5.77 13.26
CA VAL A 690 -23.11 -5.52 14.51
C VAL A 690 -22.76 -4.16 15.07
N ASP A 691 -23.74 -3.49 15.67
CA ASP A 691 -23.52 -2.22 16.35
C ASP A 691 -22.70 -2.43 17.61
N LYS A 692 -21.80 -1.49 17.91
CA LYS A 692 -20.90 -1.54 19.06
C LYS A 692 -21.09 -0.33 19.95
N LYS A 693 -21.41 -0.57 21.20
CA LYS A 693 -21.51 0.46 22.24
C LYS A 693 -20.21 0.48 23.03
N ILE A 694 -19.46 1.57 22.92
CA ILE A 694 -18.08 1.67 23.40
C ILE A 694 -17.85 2.96 24.17
N ASP A 695 -16.91 2.90 25.10
CA ASP A 695 -16.25 4.08 25.67
C ASP A 695 -14.92 4.29 24.95
N ILE A 696 -14.65 5.52 24.55
CA ILE A 696 -13.39 5.89 23.87
C ILE A 696 -12.62 6.80 24.83
N LYS A 697 -11.40 6.39 25.14
CA LYS A 697 -10.44 7.22 25.86
C LYS A 697 -9.30 7.62 24.93
N LEU A 698 -8.77 8.79 25.17
CA LEU A 698 -7.63 9.34 24.48
C LEU A 698 -6.62 9.86 25.49
N ASP A 699 -5.38 9.36 25.41
CA ASP A 699 -4.30 9.70 26.35
C ASP A 699 -4.73 9.50 27.83
N GLY A 700 -5.53 8.44 28.11
CA GLY A 700 -6.04 8.09 29.44
C GLY A 700 -7.31 8.83 29.88
N GLU A 701 -7.75 9.86 29.15
CA GLU A 701 -8.96 10.63 29.47
C GLU A 701 -10.16 10.17 28.64
N VAL A 702 -11.34 10.12 29.24
CA VAL A 702 -12.57 9.73 28.54
C VAL A 702 -12.96 10.82 27.54
N LEU A 703 -12.92 10.48 26.26
CA LEU A 703 -13.35 11.35 25.17
C LEU A 703 -14.84 11.25 24.91
N PHE A 704 -15.35 10.02 24.73
CA PHE A 704 -16.76 9.72 24.51
C PHE A 704 -17.20 8.53 25.37
N ARG A 705 -18.40 8.60 25.93
CA ARG A 705 -19.04 7.51 26.70
C ARG A 705 -20.23 6.96 25.94
N ASP A 706 -20.51 5.68 26.12
CA ASP A 706 -21.67 5.02 25.53
C ASP A 706 -21.84 5.29 24.02
N PHE A 707 -20.72 5.50 23.31
CA PHE A 707 -20.71 5.82 21.90
C PHE A 707 -21.18 4.61 21.09
N CYS A 708 -22.24 4.80 20.28
CA CYS A 708 -22.77 3.76 19.41
C CYS A 708 -22.08 3.85 18.03
N LEU A 709 -21.15 2.95 17.78
CA LEU A 709 -20.56 2.79 16.45
C LEU A 709 -21.40 1.76 15.67
N GLU A 710 -22.27 2.24 14.80
CA GLU A 710 -23.15 1.40 14.00
C GLU A 710 -22.37 0.38 13.16
N ASN A 711 -23.03 -0.71 12.79
CA ASN A 711 -22.43 -1.76 11.95
C ASN A 711 -21.93 -1.18 10.63
N LYS A 712 -20.77 -1.63 10.18
CA LYS A 712 -20.15 -1.19 8.91
C LYS A 712 -20.07 0.35 8.75
N LYS A 713 -20.02 1.09 9.85
CA LYS A 713 -19.92 2.56 9.84
C LYS A 713 -18.48 3.00 9.91
N SER A 714 -18.17 4.05 9.17
CA SER A 714 -16.90 4.78 9.27
C SER A 714 -17.18 6.26 9.55
N LEU A 715 -16.34 6.90 10.39
CA LEU A 715 -16.54 8.27 10.86
C LEU A 715 -15.21 9.02 10.92
N ILE A 716 -15.25 10.31 10.58
CA ILE A 716 -14.17 11.29 10.80
C ILE A 716 -14.65 12.31 11.83
N LEU A 717 -14.21 12.16 13.07
CA LEU A 717 -14.65 12.99 14.17
C LEU A 717 -13.65 14.11 14.46
N PRO A 718 -14.10 15.38 14.48
CA PRO A 718 -13.25 16.54 14.72
C PRO A 718 -12.90 16.74 16.20
N LEU A 719 -11.62 17.00 16.47
CA LEU A 719 -11.09 17.32 17.80
C LEU A 719 -10.24 18.60 17.71
N GLY A 720 -10.74 19.72 18.25
CA GLY A 720 -10.06 20.99 18.16
C GLY A 720 -10.00 21.60 16.76
N VAL A 721 -10.94 21.24 15.88
CA VAL A 721 -10.95 21.64 14.46
C VAL A 721 -11.50 23.05 14.28
N LYS A 722 -10.75 23.90 13.59
CA LYS A 722 -11.20 25.22 13.17
C LYS A 722 -12.00 25.12 11.88
N ALA A 723 -13.28 25.46 11.92
CA ALA A 723 -14.16 25.48 10.77
C ALA A 723 -15.00 26.74 10.80
N SER A 724 -15.12 27.44 9.66
CA SER A 724 -16.02 28.60 9.50
C SER A 724 -15.84 29.69 10.58
N GLY A 725 -14.61 29.92 11.07
CA GLY A 725 -14.27 30.93 12.08
C GLY A 725 -14.55 30.55 13.53
N VAL A 726 -15.00 29.30 13.80
CA VAL A 726 -15.17 28.78 15.16
C VAL A 726 -14.34 27.52 15.36
N MET A 727 -14.15 27.12 16.61
CA MET A 727 -13.47 25.87 16.96
C MET A 727 -14.51 24.81 17.33
N VAL A 728 -14.55 23.72 16.60
CA VAL A 728 -15.20 22.47 17.01
C VAL A 728 -14.28 21.76 17.99
N LYS A 729 -14.47 21.96 19.29
CA LYS A 729 -13.63 21.38 20.32
C LYS A 729 -13.63 19.85 20.28
N ARG A 730 -14.82 19.27 20.17
CA ARG A 730 -15.06 17.86 19.88
C ARG A 730 -16.49 17.67 19.39
N SER A 731 -16.71 16.66 18.58
CA SER A 731 -18.07 16.32 18.13
C SER A 731 -18.18 14.81 17.91
N THR A 732 -19.34 14.25 18.24
CA THR A 732 -19.73 12.90 17.83
C THR A 732 -20.30 12.88 16.41
N ALA A 733 -20.63 14.04 15.83
CA ALA A 733 -21.07 14.22 14.45
C ALA A 733 -19.91 14.66 13.54
N GLU A 734 -19.99 14.29 12.25
CA GLU A 734 -19.00 14.65 11.24
C GLU A 734 -19.25 16.04 10.64
N ILE A 735 -18.20 16.77 10.31
CA ILE A 735 -18.32 18.01 9.52
C ILE A 735 -18.43 17.62 8.05
N VAL A 736 -19.48 18.09 7.37
CA VAL A 736 -19.74 17.82 5.94
C VAL A 736 -19.77 19.09 5.07
N GLU A 737 -19.84 20.26 5.69
CA GLU A 737 -19.75 21.53 4.97
C GLU A 737 -19.44 22.67 5.96
N GLY A 738 -18.57 23.60 5.55
CA GLY A 738 -18.32 24.83 6.26
C GLY A 738 -18.60 26.05 5.37
N THR A 739 -19.38 27.00 5.87
CA THR A 739 -19.68 28.27 5.19
C THR A 739 -19.29 29.45 6.09
N HIS A 740 -19.33 30.67 5.56
CA HIS A 740 -19.09 31.88 6.36
C HIS A 740 -20.19 32.15 7.42
N GLU A 741 -21.36 31.49 7.31
CA GLU A 741 -22.50 31.68 8.22
C GLU A 741 -22.66 30.53 9.24
N GLY A 742 -22.00 29.39 9.04
CA GLY A 742 -22.14 28.23 9.91
C GLY A 742 -21.52 26.95 9.38
N ILE A 743 -21.77 25.87 10.11
CA ILE A 743 -21.24 24.53 9.83
C ILE A 743 -22.38 23.54 9.69
N LYS A 744 -22.31 22.66 8.69
CA LYS A 744 -23.20 21.54 8.54
C LYS A 744 -22.56 20.29 9.13
N PHE A 745 -23.30 19.57 9.95
CA PHE A 745 -22.88 18.31 10.54
C PHE A 745 -23.80 17.18 10.06
N ARG A 746 -23.20 16.01 9.85
CA ARG A 746 -23.92 14.73 9.68
C ARG A 746 -23.86 13.98 11.00
N LEU A 747 -25.03 13.67 11.52
CA LEU A 747 -25.22 13.05 12.83
C LEU A 747 -24.81 11.57 12.78
N SER A 748 -24.22 11.08 13.87
CA SER A 748 -23.79 9.69 14.01
C SER A 748 -24.44 8.96 15.18
N GLN A 749 -25.07 9.69 16.10
CA GLN A 749 -25.69 9.14 17.31
C GLN A 749 -27.17 9.50 17.37
N LEU A 750 -27.92 8.81 18.23
CA LEU A 750 -29.28 9.26 18.60
C LEU A 750 -29.26 10.59 19.35
N ASN A 751 -28.20 10.81 20.12
CA ASN A 751 -27.97 12.04 20.88
C ASN A 751 -26.54 12.52 20.63
N ASP A 752 -26.32 13.21 19.50
CA ASP A 752 -25.00 13.77 19.20
C ASP A 752 -24.64 14.91 20.16
N GLU A 753 -23.37 14.98 20.53
CA GLU A 753 -22.77 16.07 21.28
C GLU A 753 -21.80 16.84 20.40
N ILE A 754 -22.04 18.14 20.22
CA ILE A 754 -21.21 19.06 19.45
C ILE A 754 -20.76 20.19 20.37
N TRP A 755 -19.48 20.23 20.70
CA TRP A 755 -18.88 21.27 21.54
C TRP A 755 -18.20 22.33 20.64
N LEU A 756 -18.67 23.56 20.73
CA LEU A 756 -18.17 24.69 19.95
C LEU A 756 -17.58 25.75 20.88
N ARG A 757 -16.52 26.43 20.42
CA ARG A 757 -15.88 27.57 21.10
C ARG A 757 -15.73 28.73 20.12
N GLY A 758 -15.85 29.96 20.62
CA GLY A 758 -15.70 31.18 19.81
C GLY A 758 -16.99 31.58 19.06
N ILE A 759 -18.14 31.15 19.57
CA ILE A 759 -19.44 31.54 19.05
C ILE A 759 -20.17 32.45 20.05
N GLY A 760 -20.86 33.47 19.54
CA GLY A 760 -21.73 34.31 20.35
C GLY A 760 -22.96 33.59 20.86
N LYS A 761 -23.71 34.21 21.79
CA LYS A 761 -24.87 33.60 22.47
C LYS A 761 -26.08 33.26 21.58
N SER A 762 -26.07 33.61 20.32
CA SER A 762 -27.16 33.25 19.39
C SER A 762 -26.76 32.15 18.42
N VAL A 763 -27.04 30.91 18.80
CA VAL A 763 -26.91 29.73 17.95
C VAL A 763 -28.29 29.31 17.46
N GLN A 764 -28.40 29.05 16.15
CA GLN A 764 -29.59 28.49 15.54
C GLN A 764 -29.27 27.17 14.87
N VAL A 765 -29.96 26.10 15.20
CA VAL A 765 -29.82 24.78 14.56
C VAL A 765 -30.99 24.55 13.61
N LEU A 766 -30.67 24.18 12.38
CA LEU A 766 -31.63 23.95 11.29
C LEU A 766 -31.49 22.54 10.72
N PRO A 767 -32.57 21.86 10.29
CA PRO A 767 -33.97 22.16 10.53
C PRO A 767 -34.46 21.65 11.89
N GLY A 768 -35.43 22.34 12.47
CA GLY A 768 -36.24 21.86 13.58
C GLY A 768 -35.79 22.31 14.97
N ASN A 769 -36.52 21.81 16.01
CA ASN A 769 -36.41 22.19 17.40
C ASN A 769 -35.89 21.02 18.27
N ASP A 770 -35.44 19.91 17.67
CA ASP A 770 -35.07 18.70 18.37
C ASP A 770 -33.58 18.77 18.81
N TYR A 771 -33.23 19.83 19.56
CA TYR A 771 -31.90 20.04 20.12
C TYR A 771 -31.98 20.84 21.42
N THR A 772 -30.95 20.71 22.24
CA THR A 772 -30.73 21.57 23.39
C THR A 772 -29.40 22.30 23.23
N VAL A 773 -29.31 23.51 23.75
CA VAL A 773 -28.11 24.33 23.79
C VAL A 773 -27.76 24.61 25.26
N GLU A 774 -26.59 24.21 25.69
CA GLU A 774 -26.06 24.44 27.04
C GLU A 774 -24.83 25.34 26.95
N GLU A 775 -24.84 26.45 27.67
CA GLU A 775 -23.70 27.38 27.74
C GLU A 775 -22.73 26.99 28.88
N HIS A 776 -21.44 26.83 28.57
CA HIS A 776 -20.38 26.51 29.49
C HIS A 776 -19.22 27.52 29.37
N LYS A 777 -19.24 28.62 30.09
CA LYS A 777 -18.21 29.70 30.06
C LYS A 777 -17.97 30.21 28.61
N GLU A 778 -16.89 29.73 27.97
CA GLU A 778 -16.51 30.08 26.59
C GLU A 778 -16.97 29.03 25.53
N GLU A 779 -17.69 28.00 25.95
CA GLU A 779 -18.06 26.86 25.11
C GLU A 779 -19.58 26.71 25.09
N VAL A 780 -20.07 26.21 23.98
CA VAL A 780 -21.47 25.86 23.81
C VAL A 780 -21.59 24.39 23.46
N LEU A 781 -22.38 23.65 24.20
CA LEU A 781 -22.73 22.28 23.90
C LEU A 781 -24.10 22.25 23.23
N ILE A 782 -24.12 21.66 22.04
CA ILE A 782 -25.36 21.36 21.33
C ILE A 782 -25.59 19.86 21.42
N ARG A 783 -26.73 19.45 21.95
CA ARG A 783 -27.20 18.07 21.94
C ARG A 783 -28.38 17.96 21.00
N THR A 784 -28.33 17.00 20.07
CA THR A 784 -29.41 16.71 19.14
C THR A 784 -30.20 15.51 19.63
N GLN A 785 -31.48 15.45 19.26
CA GLN A 785 -32.36 14.29 19.48
C GLN A 785 -32.77 13.64 18.16
N LYS A 786 -31.98 13.88 17.10
CA LYS A 786 -32.20 13.31 15.77
C LYS A 786 -31.35 12.06 15.58
N GLY A 787 -31.83 11.16 14.72
CA GLY A 787 -31.11 9.91 14.46
C GLY A 787 -29.90 10.04 13.55
N PRO A 788 -29.04 8.99 13.48
CA PRO A 788 -27.88 8.94 12.61
C PRO A 788 -28.20 9.17 11.13
N GLY A 789 -27.24 9.71 10.40
CA GLY A 789 -27.36 9.99 8.96
C GLY A 789 -28.10 11.29 8.60
N GLN A 790 -28.80 11.91 9.55
CA GLN A 790 -29.44 13.21 9.30
C GLN A 790 -28.39 14.33 9.31
N GLU A 791 -28.65 15.37 8.50
CA GLU A 791 -27.80 16.56 8.47
C GLU A 791 -28.48 17.71 9.24
N ILE A 792 -27.69 18.45 10.00
CA ILE A 792 -28.06 19.69 10.65
C ILE A 792 -27.11 20.79 10.26
N TYR A 793 -27.65 22.01 10.17
CA TYR A 793 -26.85 23.21 9.94
C TYR A 793 -26.88 24.09 11.19
N ILE A 794 -25.70 24.37 11.75
CA ILE A 794 -25.53 25.23 12.92
C ILE A 794 -25.12 26.61 12.40
N ARG A 795 -26.07 27.55 12.46
CA ARG A 795 -25.85 28.96 12.14
C ARG A 795 -25.48 29.73 13.42
N TYR A 796 -24.53 30.59 13.35
CA TYR A 796 -24.12 31.45 14.46
C TYR A 796 -23.70 32.82 13.95
N LYS A 797 -23.78 33.82 14.86
CA LYS A 797 -23.14 35.12 14.62
C LYS A 797 -21.74 35.06 15.20
N GLN A 798 -20.74 35.38 14.39
CA GLN A 798 -19.39 35.56 14.89
C GLN A 798 -19.38 36.73 15.86
N GLU A 799 -18.76 36.62 17.02
CA GLU A 799 -18.42 37.77 17.84
C GLU A 799 -17.32 38.53 17.10
N GLU A 800 -17.52 39.83 16.82
CA GLU A 800 -16.44 40.70 16.41
C GLU A 800 -15.42 40.74 17.56
N ILE A 801 -14.26 40.13 17.34
CA ILE A 801 -13.11 40.14 18.25
C ILE A 801 -12.38 41.45 18.10
#